data_7b8cc8680fbdfaeb093c24a2c917d458
#
_entry.id   7b8cc8680fbdfaeb093c24a2c917d458
#
_cell.length_a   1.000
_cell.length_b   1.000
_cell.length_c   1.000
_cell.angle_alpha   90.00
_cell.angle_beta   90.00
_cell.angle_gamma   90.00
#
_symmetry.space_group_name_H-M   'P 1'
#
loop_
_entity.id
_entity.type
_entity.pdbx_description
1 polymer ?
#
loop_
_entity_poly.entity_id
_entity_poly.type
_entity_poly.pdbx_seq_one_letter_code
_entity_poly.pdbx_strand_id
1 'polypeptide(L)'
;MDVAAFSEDSFDVKEWINRTFKSAEAQENKDAFVSSLVMKLQLYVQQVNGALEETSQSVLSSLPRILRDTQLLQQETLALKEKMVTVKQEIAKIEKDTASSMATLEKIDRIKTELQTAKQGLHEADNWTVLANDVEEVFESGDIEAISNKLFSMQKSLAMLANVVDYEDKKLQLEGLKNRLEAIASPRLVQAFTAANLEQSKTYVDIFSKMERLPQLLKYYHNCLKVSLGQEWRRTIELAQDENVTYWLRIYYDKLLSSWHEQVKWCHQVFPNTSIDIHIEVYADLLRSLDPGIPECVEAVLKQHSNAVQLSILLELKQMTRHFATNLNGAIETSLRGKLQNEKLLSLAQAVYAPYVPYIAKYSMFETAQLEQHLQFLDRSHDDLSDTINSLSLSISRIMGYASEANKRCKFFTEGCGYPGLLKSLNIYFNKYLDKYQQGLRQLERKKVKHEDWNLFQMCLTLMQNIGDLLHQVQQFEKSLVIDITEANNKLQNTNGSVFCQYKKLLLTPSGCTDLENLVASFQREDKTILDSIIKSIQKLCTDLHHTTYEVIFAPIFSQLMLVQKAPAWSLETNKMSNLSSDLPDYSFAPQEYITQVGQYLMTLPQHLEPFLLRDNPSLTQALKAADPQYVQGSSESGFTSILLDIVARGTCQMFQDQTLGICQLNSVACKQLATDIDYLGNVLEELGLCLSENLQHMSLLLRLPPEDYQNGSSGCNARVVAAVRQMRNITSSG
;
A
#
# COMPACT_ATOMS: atom_id res chain seq x y z
N MET A 1 -26.14 -52.12 -43.24
CA MET A 1 -24.71 -52.33 -43.02
C MET A 1 -24.02 -50.96 -43.23
N ASP A 2 -23.39 -50.49 -42.22
CA ASP A 2 -22.71 -49.17 -42.31
C ASP A 2 -21.35 -49.37 -42.97
N VAL A 3 -21.27 -49.00 -44.24
CA VAL A 3 -20.08 -49.16 -45.09
C VAL A 3 -19.07 -48.04 -44.86
N ALA A 4 -19.51 -46.92 -44.26
CA ALA A 4 -18.66 -45.76 -44.00
C ALA A 4 -17.57 -46.08 -42.96
N ALA A 5 -17.84 -47.04 -42.07
CA ALA A 5 -16.87 -47.46 -41.06
C ALA A 5 -15.58 -48.07 -41.66
N PHE A 6 -15.63 -48.61 -42.88
CA PHE A 6 -14.44 -49.17 -43.53
C PHE A 6 -13.52 -48.12 -44.18
N SER A 7 -13.94 -46.89 -44.20
CA SER A 7 -13.16 -45.78 -44.77
C SER A 7 -12.44 -44.94 -43.69
N GLU A 8 -12.55 -45.27 -42.41
CA GLU A 8 -11.89 -44.59 -41.32
C GLU A 8 -10.49 -45.16 -41.08
N ASP A 9 -9.50 -44.30 -40.96
CA ASP A 9 -8.09 -44.69 -40.70
C ASP A 9 -7.88 -45.43 -39.37
N SER A 10 -8.86 -45.40 -38.46
CA SER A 10 -8.84 -46.02 -37.14
C SER A 10 -9.71 -47.31 -37.06
N PHE A 11 -10.09 -47.89 -38.21
CA PHE A 11 -10.98 -49.01 -38.23
C PHE A 11 -10.40 -50.27 -37.56
N ASP A 12 -10.97 -50.70 -36.42
CA ASP A 12 -10.66 -51.96 -35.76
C ASP A 12 -11.72 -53.04 -36.14
N VAL A 13 -11.25 -54.01 -36.83
CA VAL A 13 -12.08 -55.19 -37.31
C VAL A 13 -12.75 -55.90 -36.14
N LYS A 14 -12.07 -56.05 -34.99
CA LYS A 14 -12.59 -56.73 -33.81
C LYS A 14 -13.70 -55.93 -33.14
N GLU A 15 -13.50 -54.64 -33.02
CA GLU A 15 -14.51 -53.76 -32.43
C GLU A 15 -15.75 -53.67 -33.31
N TRP A 16 -15.56 -53.55 -34.62
CA TRP A 16 -16.67 -53.53 -35.59
C TRP A 16 -17.48 -54.80 -35.56
N ILE A 17 -16.81 -55.95 -35.57
CA ILE A 17 -17.47 -57.28 -35.49
C ILE A 17 -18.26 -57.40 -34.18
N ASN A 18 -17.66 -57.05 -33.06
CA ASN A 18 -18.32 -57.11 -31.77
C ASN A 18 -19.53 -56.18 -31.68
N ARG A 19 -19.46 -55.00 -32.31
CA ARG A 19 -20.58 -54.07 -32.40
C ARG A 19 -21.71 -54.59 -33.27
N THR A 20 -21.36 -55.17 -34.39
CA THR A 20 -22.33 -55.75 -35.35
C THR A 20 -23.05 -56.94 -34.75
N PHE A 21 -22.38 -57.83 -34.00
CA PHE A 21 -22.98 -58.96 -33.30
C PHE A 21 -23.81 -58.62 -32.06
N LYS A 22 -23.74 -57.33 -31.57
CA LYS A 22 -24.61 -56.85 -30.50
C LYS A 22 -25.95 -56.31 -31.01
N SER A 23 -26.16 -56.29 -32.33
CA SER A 23 -27.44 -55.81 -32.88
C SER A 23 -28.54 -56.86 -32.63
N ALA A 24 -29.76 -56.38 -32.46
CA ALA A 24 -30.93 -57.22 -32.17
C ALA A 24 -31.13 -58.32 -33.20
N GLU A 25 -30.87 -58.04 -34.49
CA GLU A 25 -30.97 -59.03 -35.63
C GLU A 25 -29.93 -60.15 -35.55
N ALA A 26 -28.77 -59.86 -34.94
CA ALA A 26 -27.72 -60.89 -34.78
C ALA A 26 -27.96 -61.81 -33.59
N GLN A 27 -28.87 -61.45 -32.69
CA GLN A 27 -29.16 -62.30 -31.51
C GLN A 27 -30.28 -63.26 -31.71
N GLU A 28 -31.16 -63.07 -32.71
CA GLU A 28 -32.28 -63.99 -33.01
C GLU A 28 -31.83 -65.25 -33.79
N ASN A 29 -30.87 -65.12 -34.69
CA ASN A 29 -30.33 -66.29 -35.41
C ASN A 29 -28.89 -66.01 -35.90
N LYS A 30 -27.92 -66.36 -35.08
CA LYS A 30 -26.49 -66.07 -35.31
C LYS A 30 -25.95 -66.60 -36.62
N ASP A 31 -26.30 -67.83 -37.00
CA ASP A 31 -25.73 -68.50 -38.17
C ASP A 31 -26.30 -67.93 -39.50
N ALA A 32 -27.59 -67.63 -39.53
CA ALA A 32 -28.20 -66.92 -40.65
C ALA A 32 -27.70 -65.49 -40.78
N PHE A 33 -27.49 -64.78 -39.68
CA PHE A 33 -26.95 -63.47 -39.69
C PHE A 33 -25.49 -63.37 -40.15
N VAL A 34 -24.63 -64.29 -39.68
CA VAL A 34 -23.24 -64.44 -40.15
C VAL A 34 -23.18 -64.68 -41.64
N SER A 35 -23.98 -65.63 -42.13
CA SER A 35 -24.03 -66.00 -43.58
C SER A 35 -24.47 -64.77 -44.42
N SER A 36 -25.49 -64.04 -43.96
CA SER A 36 -25.95 -62.82 -44.62
C SER A 36 -24.90 -61.69 -44.57
N LEU A 37 -24.21 -61.56 -43.46
CA LEU A 37 -23.18 -60.56 -43.29
C LEU A 37 -21.96 -60.84 -44.18
N VAL A 38 -21.51 -62.09 -44.22
CA VAL A 38 -20.40 -62.55 -45.12
C VAL A 38 -20.75 -62.31 -46.56
N MET A 39 -21.98 -62.68 -46.97
CA MET A 39 -22.44 -62.45 -48.32
C MET A 39 -22.47 -60.95 -48.70
N LYS A 40 -22.92 -60.12 -47.80
CA LYS A 40 -22.93 -58.67 -48.04
C LYS A 40 -21.51 -58.05 -48.10
N LEU A 41 -20.59 -58.58 -47.30
CA LEU A 41 -19.20 -58.17 -47.34
C LEU A 41 -18.50 -58.60 -48.61
N GLN A 42 -18.79 -59.87 -49.06
CA GLN A 42 -18.26 -60.36 -50.32
C GLN A 42 -18.76 -59.57 -51.52
N LEU A 43 -20.06 -59.22 -51.51
CA LEU A 43 -20.66 -58.41 -52.58
C LEU A 43 -20.02 -56.98 -52.59
N TYR A 44 -19.75 -56.44 -51.43
CA TYR A 44 -19.06 -55.10 -51.28
C TYR A 44 -17.61 -55.17 -51.82
N VAL A 45 -16.84 -56.17 -51.44
CA VAL A 45 -15.49 -56.37 -51.96
C VAL A 45 -15.50 -56.56 -53.50
N GLN A 46 -16.50 -57.26 -54.04
CA GLN A 46 -16.63 -57.41 -55.46
C GLN A 46 -16.98 -56.11 -56.20
N GLN A 47 -17.81 -55.27 -55.58
CA GLN A 47 -18.12 -53.93 -56.09
C GLN A 47 -16.88 -52.98 -56.05
N VAL A 48 -16.13 -53.05 -54.98
CA VAL A 48 -14.90 -52.20 -54.84
C VAL A 48 -13.84 -52.67 -55.88
N ASN A 49 -13.65 -53.96 -56.03
CA ASN A 49 -12.71 -54.49 -57.02
C ASN A 49 -13.15 -54.16 -58.47
N GLY A 50 -14.46 -54.22 -58.77
CA GLY A 50 -14.98 -53.81 -60.05
C GLY A 50 -14.76 -52.38 -60.37
N ALA A 51 -15.01 -51.47 -59.38
CA ALA A 51 -14.79 -50.05 -59.52
C ALA A 51 -13.30 -49.70 -59.62
N LEU A 52 -12.40 -50.44 -58.95
CA LEU A 52 -10.96 -50.29 -59.05
C LEU A 52 -10.43 -50.73 -60.40
N GLU A 53 -11.00 -51.82 -60.99
CA GLU A 53 -10.63 -52.31 -62.33
C GLU A 53 -11.10 -51.37 -63.42
N GLU A 54 -12.30 -50.81 -63.30
CA GLU A 54 -12.87 -49.80 -64.21
C GLU A 54 -12.09 -48.47 -64.19
N THR A 55 -11.74 -47.98 -62.97
CA THR A 55 -10.89 -46.79 -62.86
C THR A 55 -9.48 -47.05 -63.40
N SER A 56 -8.92 -48.24 -63.15
CA SER A 56 -7.58 -48.57 -63.67
C SER A 56 -7.55 -48.65 -65.17
N GLN A 57 -8.58 -49.29 -65.82
CA GLN A 57 -8.71 -49.29 -67.27
C GLN A 57 -8.96 -47.93 -67.86
N SER A 58 -9.73 -47.06 -67.19
CA SER A 58 -9.96 -45.70 -67.64
C SER A 58 -8.66 -44.89 -67.61
N VAL A 59 -7.84 -45.02 -66.58
CA VAL A 59 -6.54 -44.39 -66.46
C VAL A 59 -5.58 -44.88 -67.54
N LEU A 60 -5.50 -46.20 -67.74
CA LEU A 60 -4.64 -46.79 -68.76
C LEU A 60 -5.01 -46.41 -70.18
N SER A 61 -6.30 -46.25 -70.50
CA SER A 61 -6.76 -45.77 -71.81
C SER A 61 -6.50 -44.30 -72.05
N SER A 62 -6.46 -43.47 -71.00
CA SER A 62 -6.22 -42.07 -71.14
C SER A 62 -4.72 -41.74 -71.19
N LEU A 63 -3.84 -42.59 -70.73
CA LEU A 63 -2.38 -42.38 -70.67
C LEU A 63 -1.74 -42.00 -72.01
N PRO A 64 -2.03 -42.69 -73.11
CA PRO A 64 -1.47 -42.37 -74.45
C PRO A 64 -1.88 -40.96 -74.93
N ARG A 65 -3.11 -40.57 -74.59
CA ARG A 65 -3.61 -39.21 -74.93
C ARG A 65 -2.90 -38.15 -74.15
N ILE A 66 -2.75 -38.32 -72.82
CA ILE A 66 -2.05 -37.41 -71.96
C ILE A 66 -0.58 -37.26 -72.35
N LEU A 67 0.08 -38.35 -72.72
CA LEU A 67 1.47 -38.35 -73.23
C LEU A 67 1.60 -37.51 -74.49
N ARG A 68 0.64 -37.68 -75.42
CA ARG A 68 0.64 -36.90 -76.66
C ARG A 68 0.39 -35.40 -76.40
N ASP A 69 -0.59 -35.12 -75.52
CA ASP A 69 -0.91 -33.73 -75.18
C ASP A 69 0.25 -33.05 -74.44
N THR A 70 0.97 -33.80 -73.55
CA THR A 70 2.19 -33.26 -72.90
C THR A 70 3.35 -33.04 -73.87
N GLN A 71 3.53 -33.89 -74.86
CA GLN A 71 4.52 -33.68 -75.92
C GLN A 71 4.21 -32.46 -76.79
N LEU A 72 2.92 -32.30 -77.10
CA LEU A 72 2.45 -31.15 -77.89
C LEU A 72 2.61 -29.85 -77.08
N LEU A 73 2.23 -29.85 -75.81
CA LEU A 73 2.45 -28.75 -74.89
C LEU A 73 3.94 -28.42 -74.71
N GLN A 74 4.79 -29.42 -74.68
CA GLN A 74 6.24 -29.22 -74.60
C GLN A 74 6.79 -28.55 -75.86
N GLN A 75 6.31 -28.93 -77.05
CA GLN A 75 6.67 -28.27 -78.29
C GLN A 75 6.15 -26.85 -78.40
N GLU A 76 4.90 -26.63 -77.96
CA GLU A 76 4.33 -25.26 -77.90
C GLU A 76 5.03 -24.38 -76.91
N THR A 77 5.40 -24.92 -75.74
CA THR A 77 6.17 -24.12 -74.74
C THR A 77 7.58 -23.78 -75.22
N LEU A 78 8.22 -24.67 -75.95
CA LEU A 78 9.53 -24.36 -76.58
C LEU A 78 9.39 -23.25 -77.63
N ALA A 79 8.37 -23.37 -78.50
CA ALA A 79 8.09 -22.33 -79.51
C ALA A 79 7.68 -20.98 -78.88
N LEU A 80 6.91 -21.06 -77.76
CA LEU A 80 6.54 -19.86 -76.99
C LEU A 80 7.78 -19.23 -76.33
N LYS A 81 8.68 -20.04 -75.81
CA LYS A 81 9.94 -19.56 -75.21
C LYS A 81 10.83 -18.87 -76.25
N GLU A 82 10.95 -19.42 -77.45
CA GLU A 82 11.71 -18.77 -78.51
C GLU A 82 11.11 -17.43 -78.94
N LYS A 83 9.76 -17.41 -79.09
CA LYS A 83 9.07 -16.13 -79.42
C LYS A 83 9.24 -15.12 -78.26
N MET A 84 9.21 -15.58 -77.03
CA MET A 84 9.39 -14.70 -75.86
C MET A 84 10.81 -14.15 -75.76
N VAL A 85 11.83 -14.94 -76.17
CA VAL A 85 13.21 -14.48 -76.22
C VAL A 85 13.39 -13.44 -77.32
N THR A 86 12.79 -13.65 -78.52
CA THR A 86 12.84 -12.68 -79.66
C THR A 86 12.12 -11.39 -79.24
N VAL A 87 10.90 -11.49 -78.66
CA VAL A 87 10.19 -10.26 -78.19
C VAL A 87 10.97 -9.54 -77.09
N LYS A 88 11.61 -10.26 -76.24
CA LYS A 88 12.47 -9.64 -75.19
C LYS A 88 13.68 -8.94 -75.77
N GLN A 89 14.28 -9.50 -76.84
CA GLN A 89 15.39 -8.84 -77.53
C GLN A 89 14.93 -7.59 -78.33
N GLU A 90 13.76 -7.65 -78.96
CA GLU A 90 13.17 -6.48 -79.61
C GLU A 90 12.79 -5.38 -78.61
N ILE A 91 12.19 -5.75 -77.47
CA ILE A 91 11.89 -4.80 -76.39
C ILE A 91 13.19 -4.17 -75.90
N ALA A 92 14.24 -4.94 -75.58
CA ALA A 92 15.52 -4.43 -75.13
C ALA A 92 16.19 -3.49 -76.15
N LYS A 93 16.00 -3.77 -77.47
CA LYS A 93 16.48 -2.88 -78.52
C LYS A 93 15.69 -1.60 -78.59
N ILE A 94 14.35 -1.68 -78.51
CA ILE A 94 13.47 -0.51 -78.50
C ILE A 94 13.72 0.31 -77.21
N GLU A 95 13.91 -0.34 -76.10
CA GLU A 95 14.21 0.32 -74.81
C GLU A 95 15.54 1.08 -74.87
N LYS A 96 16.57 0.48 -75.50
CA LYS A 96 17.86 1.13 -75.69
C LYS A 96 17.77 2.34 -76.68
N ASP A 97 17.04 2.19 -77.78
CA ASP A 97 16.85 3.25 -78.79
C ASP A 97 15.97 4.35 -78.18
N THR A 98 14.96 4.01 -77.41
CA THR A 98 14.11 4.98 -76.74
C THR A 98 14.87 5.70 -75.64
N ALA A 99 15.68 4.96 -74.85
CA ALA A 99 16.51 5.56 -73.80
C ALA A 99 17.52 6.57 -74.33
N SER A 100 18.11 6.30 -75.49
CA SER A 100 19.04 7.22 -76.14
C SER A 100 18.33 8.49 -76.69
N SER A 101 17.12 8.33 -77.17
CA SER A 101 16.28 9.47 -77.65
C SER A 101 15.72 10.26 -76.47
N MET A 102 15.27 9.60 -75.44
CA MET A 102 14.80 10.21 -74.18
C MET A 102 15.90 10.99 -73.50
N ALA A 103 17.14 10.45 -73.41
CA ALA A 103 18.27 11.15 -72.83
C ALA A 103 18.58 12.49 -73.44
N THR A 104 18.32 12.62 -74.71
CA THR A 104 18.51 13.90 -75.43
C THR A 104 17.38 14.88 -75.11
N LEU A 105 16.14 14.39 -75.07
CA LEU A 105 14.98 15.21 -74.69
C LEU A 105 15.07 15.62 -73.19
N GLU A 106 15.51 14.72 -72.30
CA GLU A 106 15.74 15.03 -70.91
C GLU A 106 16.81 16.12 -70.71
N LYS A 107 17.91 16.08 -71.50
CA LYS A 107 18.90 17.15 -71.46
C LYS A 107 18.32 18.49 -71.89
N ILE A 108 17.50 18.49 -72.94
CA ILE A 108 16.88 19.72 -73.43
C ILE A 108 15.85 20.27 -72.48
N ASP A 109 15.04 19.37 -71.87
CA ASP A 109 14.04 19.77 -70.84
C ASP A 109 14.71 20.28 -69.57
N ARG A 110 15.81 19.66 -69.18
CA ARG A 110 16.65 20.17 -68.10
C ARG A 110 17.21 21.56 -68.38
N ILE A 111 17.82 21.78 -69.51
CA ILE A 111 18.33 23.09 -69.91
C ILE A 111 17.20 24.13 -69.99
N LYS A 112 16.05 23.77 -70.54
CA LYS A 112 14.85 24.62 -70.58
C LYS A 112 14.39 24.99 -69.16
N THR A 113 14.33 23.99 -68.24
CA THR A 113 13.93 24.21 -66.87
C THR A 113 14.93 25.09 -66.10
N GLU A 114 16.25 24.87 -66.32
CA GLU A 114 17.31 25.71 -65.76
C GLU A 114 17.26 27.16 -66.29
N LEU A 115 16.97 27.35 -67.61
CA LEU A 115 16.78 28.68 -68.21
C LEU A 115 15.50 29.37 -67.70
N GLN A 116 14.43 28.65 -67.53
CA GLN A 116 13.20 29.19 -66.94
C GLN A 116 13.39 29.63 -65.48
N THR A 117 14.06 28.79 -64.67
CA THR A 117 14.42 29.16 -63.31
C THR A 117 15.38 30.33 -63.23
N ALA A 118 16.37 30.42 -64.11
CA ALA A 118 17.27 31.56 -64.18
C ALA A 118 16.55 32.87 -64.65
N LYS A 119 15.65 32.79 -65.61
CA LYS A 119 14.80 33.93 -66.02
C LYS A 119 13.92 34.39 -64.88
N GLN A 120 13.29 33.44 -64.14
CA GLN A 120 12.45 33.77 -62.99
C GLN A 120 13.26 34.37 -61.87
N GLY A 121 14.47 33.85 -61.63
CA GLY A 121 15.40 34.36 -60.60
C GLY A 121 15.84 35.81 -60.94
N LEU A 122 16.14 36.16 -62.19
CA LEU A 122 16.47 37.51 -62.59
C LEU A 122 15.29 38.49 -62.41
N HIS A 123 14.09 38.05 -62.75
CA HIS A 123 12.89 38.89 -62.58
C HIS A 123 12.61 39.13 -61.06
N GLU A 124 12.80 38.14 -60.24
CA GLU A 124 12.66 38.30 -58.81
C GLU A 124 13.80 39.13 -58.18
N ALA A 125 15.00 39.12 -58.73
CA ALA A 125 16.09 39.99 -58.29
C ALA A 125 15.81 41.46 -58.57
N ASP A 126 15.24 41.76 -59.73
CA ASP A 126 14.79 43.12 -60.07
C ASP A 126 13.63 43.54 -59.12
N ASN A 127 12.66 42.67 -58.93
CA ASN A 127 11.53 42.86 -58.01
C ASN A 127 12.02 43.12 -56.60
N TRP A 128 13.02 42.36 -56.13
CA TRP A 128 13.65 42.57 -54.81
C TRP A 128 14.23 43.96 -54.67
N THR A 129 14.93 44.47 -55.74
CA THR A 129 15.57 45.79 -55.70
C THR A 129 14.52 46.91 -55.59
N VAL A 130 13.42 46.79 -56.32
CA VAL A 130 12.29 47.72 -56.24
C VAL A 130 11.67 47.66 -54.82
N LEU A 131 11.39 46.48 -54.34
CA LEU A 131 10.80 46.28 -52.99
C LEU A 131 11.71 46.82 -51.89
N ALA A 132 13.04 46.65 -52.02
CA ALA A 132 14.01 47.16 -51.07
C ALA A 132 14.11 48.68 -50.99
N ASN A 133 13.98 49.36 -52.15
CA ASN A 133 13.95 50.82 -52.19
C ASN A 133 12.65 51.39 -51.60
N ASP A 134 11.49 50.78 -51.94
CA ASP A 134 10.19 51.25 -51.46
C ASP A 134 9.96 50.98 -49.95
N VAL A 135 10.65 49.98 -49.36
CA VAL A 135 10.47 49.58 -47.97
C VAL A 135 10.79 50.71 -47.02
N GLU A 136 11.84 51.51 -47.24
CA GLU A 136 12.20 52.62 -46.36
C GLU A 136 11.10 53.68 -46.29
N GLU A 137 10.49 54.03 -47.43
CA GLU A 137 9.38 54.98 -47.47
C GLU A 137 8.14 54.44 -46.69
N VAL A 138 7.85 53.14 -46.82
CA VAL A 138 6.74 52.52 -46.08
C VAL A 138 7.03 52.45 -44.57
N PHE A 139 8.29 52.29 -44.19
CA PHE A 139 8.67 52.37 -42.77
C PHE A 139 8.51 53.76 -42.17
N GLU A 140 8.73 54.83 -42.98
CA GLU A 140 8.49 56.19 -42.53
C GLU A 140 7.01 56.49 -42.32
N SER A 141 6.11 55.87 -43.04
CA SER A 141 4.66 56.00 -42.88
C SER A 141 4.15 55.46 -41.53
N GLY A 142 4.88 54.52 -40.90
CA GLY A 142 4.50 53.90 -39.63
C GLY A 142 3.26 52.98 -39.70
N ASP A 143 2.81 52.65 -40.93
CA ASP A 143 1.71 51.71 -41.16
C ASP A 143 2.22 50.28 -41.13
N ILE A 144 1.95 49.59 -39.99
CA ILE A 144 2.43 48.23 -39.67
C ILE A 144 1.92 47.20 -40.68
N GLU A 145 0.67 47.37 -41.16
CA GLU A 145 0.05 46.44 -42.12
C GLU A 145 0.67 46.59 -43.53
N ALA A 146 0.88 47.83 -43.99
CA ALA A 146 1.57 48.10 -45.23
C ALA A 146 3.01 47.58 -45.24
N ILE A 147 3.76 47.80 -44.15
CA ILE A 147 5.12 47.27 -43.97
C ILE A 147 5.13 45.74 -44.02
N SER A 148 4.20 45.08 -43.29
CA SER A 148 4.09 43.62 -43.27
C SER A 148 3.83 43.03 -44.67
N ASN A 149 2.92 43.62 -45.43
CA ASN A 149 2.61 43.14 -46.78
C ASN A 149 3.81 43.31 -47.73
N LYS A 150 4.60 44.39 -47.58
CA LYS A 150 5.81 44.60 -48.34
C LYS A 150 6.89 43.58 -47.99
N LEU A 151 7.13 43.34 -46.70
CA LEU A 151 8.07 42.32 -46.22
C LEU A 151 7.67 40.90 -46.62
N PHE A 152 6.36 40.60 -46.63
CA PHE A 152 5.87 39.31 -47.15
C PHE A 152 6.17 39.14 -48.64
N SER A 153 6.01 40.21 -49.45
CA SER A 153 6.38 40.19 -50.87
C SER A 153 7.88 39.96 -51.03
N MET A 154 8.71 40.64 -50.23
CA MET A 154 10.16 40.41 -50.21
C MET A 154 10.52 38.99 -49.84
N GLN A 155 9.87 38.41 -48.83
CA GLN A 155 10.09 37.03 -48.42
C GLN A 155 9.74 36.03 -49.52
N LYS A 156 8.66 36.28 -50.26
CA LYS A 156 8.25 35.46 -51.39
C LYS A 156 9.27 35.55 -52.54
N SER A 157 9.76 36.76 -52.88
CA SER A 157 10.82 36.94 -53.85
C SER A 157 12.13 36.28 -53.44
N LEU A 158 12.51 36.36 -52.16
CA LEU A 158 13.70 35.72 -51.62
C LEU A 158 13.64 34.18 -51.70
N ALA A 159 12.46 33.58 -51.48
CA ALA A 159 12.29 32.13 -51.60
C ALA A 159 12.61 31.61 -53.03
N MET A 160 12.38 32.44 -54.03
CA MET A 160 12.71 32.14 -55.43
C MET A 160 14.19 32.39 -55.77
N LEU A 161 14.87 33.17 -54.93
CA LEU A 161 16.28 33.53 -55.10
C LEU A 161 17.26 32.60 -54.37
N ALA A 162 16.82 31.48 -53.89
CA ALA A 162 17.61 30.56 -53.03
C ALA A 162 18.94 30.10 -53.64
N ASN A 163 19.09 30.14 -54.99
CA ASN A 163 20.29 29.71 -55.73
C ASN A 163 21.18 30.84 -56.16
N VAL A 164 20.92 32.10 -55.76
CA VAL A 164 21.69 33.30 -56.18
C VAL A 164 22.80 33.59 -55.16
N VAL A 165 23.94 34.05 -55.59
CA VAL A 165 25.14 34.32 -54.78
C VAL A 165 24.87 35.26 -53.63
N ASP A 166 24.00 36.24 -53.78
CA ASP A 166 23.65 37.24 -52.75
C ASP A 166 22.49 36.82 -51.83
N TYR A 167 22.12 35.55 -51.82
CA TYR A 167 20.98 35.05 -51.04
C TYR A 167 21.12 35.29 -49.54
N GLU A 168 22.28 35.00 -48.96
CA GLU A 168 22.49 35.16 -47.52
C GLU A 168 22.49 36.64 -47.10
N ASP A 169 23.04 37.54 -47.95
CA ASP A 169 23.01 38.98 -47.65
C ASP A 169 21.58 39.53 -47.66
N LYS A 170 20.80 39.15 -48.68
CA LYS A 170 19.38 39.51 -48.81
C LYS A 170 18.54 38.95 -47.68
N LYS A 171 18.82 37.74 -47.23
CA LYS A 171 18.17 37.10 -46.10
C LYS A 171 18.47 37.84 -44.78
N LEU A 172 19.74 38.21 -44.57
CA LEU A 172 20.14 39.02 -43.41
C LEU A 172 19.46 40.38 -43.40
N GLN A 173 19.38 41.05 -44.55
CA GLN A 173 18.67 42.32 -44.72
C GLN A 173 17.18 42.18 -44.40
N LEU A 174 16.51 41.14 -44.91
CA LEU A 174 15.11 40.85 -44.61
C LEU A 174 14.87 40.59 -43.10
N GLU A 175 15.75 39.82 -42.48
CA GLU A 175 15.66 39.58 -41.02
C GLU A 175 15.89 40.89 -40.20
N GLY A 176 16.78 41.76 -40.67
CA GLY A 176 16.95 43.11 -40.09
C GLY A 176 15.68 43.95 -40.17
N LEU A 177 15.02 43.95 -41.34
CA LEU A 177 13.74 44.66 -41.55
C LEU A 177 12.60 44.04 -40.72
N LYS A 178 12.52 42.71 -40.63
CA LYS A 178 11.57 42.03 -39.73
C LYS A 178 11.77 42.42 -38.27
N ASN A 179 13.03 42.49 -37.78
CA ASN A 179 13.35 42.95 -36.43
C ASN A 179 12.91 44.40 -36.19
N ARG A 180 13.09 45.27 -37.19
CA ARG A 180 12.66 46.69 -37.12
C ARG A 180 11.15 46.81 -37.06
N LEU A 181 10.40 46.03 -37.83
CA LEU A 181 8.94 45.99 -37.77
C LEU A 181 8.48 45.46 -36.38
N GLU A 182 9.10 44.40 -35.86
CA GLU A 182 8.81 43.88 -34.53
C GLU A 182 9.02 44.93 -33.46
N ALA A 183 10.09 45.70 -33.51
CA ALA A 183 10.37 46.81 -32.58
C ALA A 183 9.30 47.91 -32.62
N ILE A 184 8.78 48.27 -33.79
CA ILE A 184 7.72 49.27 -33.98
C ILE A 184 6.35 48.70 -33.52
N ALA A 185 6.09 47.43 -33.81
CA ALA A 185 4.81 46.78 -33.53
C ALA A 185 4.67 46.38 -32.03
N SER A 186 5.77 46.03 -31.34
CA SER A 186 5.74 45.47 -30.01
C SER A 186 5.02 46.34 -28.95
N PRO A 187 5.16 47.69 -28.85
CA PRO A 187 4.42 48.47 -27.86
C PRO A 187 2.90 48.44 -28.08
N ARG A 188 2.47 48.54 -29.35
CA ARG A 188 1.06 48.52 -29.73
C ARG A 188 0.47 47.11 -29.56
N LEU A 189 1.26 46.10 -29.86
CA LEU A 189 0.92 44.69 -29.67
C LEU A 189 0.68 44.39 -28.18
N VAL A 190 1.59 44.82 -27.30
CA VAL A 190 1.46 44.65 -25.84
C VAL A 190 0.19 45.35 -25.33
N GLN A 191 -0.08 46.56 -25.81
CA GLN A 191 -1.30 47.29 -25.49
C GLN A 191 -2.57 46.55 -25.96
N ALA A 192 -2.57 46.01 -27.19
CA ALA A 192 -3.71 45.26 -27.74
C ALA A 192 -3.98 43.96 -26.92
N PHE A 193 -2.94 43.24 -26.51
CA PHE A 193 -3.06 42.05 -25.71
C PHE A 193 -3.49 42.36 -24.28
N THR A 194 -2.96 43.41 -23.65
CA THR A 194 -3.34 43.84 -22.34
C THR A 194 -4.79 44.33 -22.28
N ALA A 195 -5.25 45.02 -23.29
CA ALA A 195 -6.64 45.48 -23.42
C ALA A 195 -7.60 44.38 -23.92
N ALA A 196 -7.09 43.17 -24.22
CA ALA A 196 -7.85 42.05 -24.81
C ALA A 196 -8.66 42.43 -26.07
N ASN A 197 -8.13 43.37 -26.87
CA ASN A 197 -8.79 43.84 -28.07
C ASN A 197 -8.71 42.78 -29.19
N LEU A 198 -9.88 42.17 -29.48
CA LEU A 198 -9.98 41.03 -30.42
C LEU A 198 -9.53 41.38 -31.83
N GLU A 199 -10.01 42.51 -32.39
CA GLU A 199 -9.77 42.93 -33.78
C GLU A 199 -8.29 43.23 -33.99
N GLN A 200 -7.69 44.09 -33.17
CA GLN A 200 -6.28 44.44 -33.27
C GLN A 200 -5.38 43.23 -33.05
N SER A 201 -5.73 42.32 -32.12
CA SER A 201 -4.94 41.12 -31.88
C SER A 201 -4.95 40.19 -33.08
N LYS A 202 -6.07 40.01 -33.77
CA LYS A 202 -6.14 39.23 -35.02
C LYS A 202 -5.28 39.82 -36.14
N THR A 203 -5.29 41.13 -36.28
CA THR A 203 -4.43 41.82 -37.25
C THR A 203 -2.94 41.51 -36.99
N TYR A 204 -2.50 41.59 -35.73
CA TYR A 204 -1.11 41.24 -35.39
C TYR A 204 -0.80 39.75 -35.59
N VAL A 205 -1.74 38.84 -35.36
CA VAL A 205 -1.54 37.41 -35.66
C VAL A 205 -1.35 37.19 -37.12
N ASP A 206 -2.14 37.84 -37.98
CA ASP A 206 -1.96 37.77 -39.44
C ASP A 206 -0.61 38.31 -39.87
N ILE A 207 -0.21 39.49 -39.37
CA ILE A 207 1.08 40.14 -39.66
C ILE A 207 2.25 39.19 -39.25
N PHE A 208 2.28 38.69 -38.03
CA PHE A 208 3.38 37.85 -37.56
C PHE A 208 3.36 36.44 -38.19
N SER A 209 2.18 35.95 -38.58
CA SER A 209 2.04 34.69 -39.33
C SER A 209 2.66 34.83 -40.75
N LYS A 210 2.37 35.94 -41.45
CA LYS A 210 2.96 36.24 -42.76
C LYS A 210 4.49 36.35 -42.68
N MET A 211 5.02 36.85 -41.57
CA MET A 211 6.47 36.98 -41.35
C MET A 211 7.13 35.69 -40.82
N GLU A 212 6.40 34.60 -40.59
CA GLU A 212 6.87 33.35 -40.00
C GLU A 212 7.43 33.55 -38.58
N ARG A 213 6.94 34.56 -37.83
CA ARG A 213 7.34 34.91 -36.46
C ARG A 213 6.24 34.67 -35.42
N LEU A 214 5.35 33.78 -35.72
CA LEU A 214 4.30 33.39 -34.77
C LEU A 214 4.85 32.97 -33.38
N PRO A 215 5.98 32.22 -33.28
CA PRO A 215 6.56 31.89 -31.96
C PRO A 215 6.98 33.10 -31.13
N GLN A 216 7.46 34.19 -31.76
CA GLN A 216 7.78 35.43 -31.05
C GLN A 216 6.51 36.13 -30.55
N LEU A 217 5.46 36.18 -31.37
CA LEU A 217 4.17 36.72 -30.96
C LEU A 217 3.60 35.99 -29.77
N LEU A 218 3.69 34.67 -29.76
CA LEU A 218 3.25 33.84 -28.63
C LEU A 218 4.05 34.13 -27.34
N LYS A 219 5.34 34.46 -27.44
CA LYS A 219 6.14 34.92 -26.32
C LYS A 219 5.65 36.25 -25.74
N TYR A 220 5.29 37.21 -26.62
CA TYR A 220 4.69 38.49 -26.19
C TYR A 220 3.37 38.24 -25.46
N TYR A 221 2.49 37.41 -25.99
CA TYR A 221 1.23 37.01 -25.35
C TYR A 221 1.48 36.36 -24.00
N HIS A 222 2.40 35.40 -23.94
CA HIS A 222 2.82 34.70 -22.69
C HIS A 222 3.26 35.74 -21.63
N ASN A 223 4.14 36.69 -22.00
CA ASN A 223 4.63 37.70 -21.09
C ASN A 223 3.52 38.66 -20.61
N CYS A 224 2.64 39.10 -21.51
CA CYS A 224 1.52 39.97 -21.17
C CYS A 224 0.57 39.30 -20.17
N LEU A 225 0.20 38.05 -20.42
CA LEU A 225 -0.69 37.31 -19.55
C LEU A 225 -0.03 37.05 -18.20
N LYS A 226 1.23 36.63 -18.19
CA LYS A 226 2.01 36.40 -16.96
C LYS A 226 2.11 37.66 -16.10
N VAL A 227 2.41 38.82 -16.69
CA VAL A 227 2.51 40.11 -15.97
C VAL A 227 1.14 40.50 -15.43
N SER A 228 0.09 40.40 -16.23
CA SER A 228 -1.28 40.72 -15.79
C SER A 228 -1.72 39.89 -14.59
N LEU A 229 -1.57 38.56 -14.67
CA LEU A 229 -1.93 37.65 -13.57
C LEU A 229 -1.01 37.84 -12.34
N GLY A 230 0.25 38.15 -12.53
CA GLY A 230 1.18 38.48 -11.44
C GLY A 230 0.81 39.77 -10.72
N GLN A 231 0.32 40.80 -11.45
CA GLN A 231 -0.20 42.03 -10.84
C GLN A 231 -1.47 41.76 -10.01
N GLU A 232 -2.37 40.87 -10.48
CA GLU A 232 -3.56 40.47 -9.69
C GLU A 232 -3.17 39.77 -8.40
N TRP A 233 -2.09 38.98 -8.37
CA TRP A 233 -1.54 38.39 -7.12
C TRP A 233 -1.11 39.47 -6.13
N ARG A 234 -0.27 40.41 -6.58
CA ARG A 234 0.19 41.55 -5.73
C ARG A 234 -0.99 42.35 -5.22
N ARG A 235 -1.96 42.66 -6.08
CA ARG A 235 -3.17 43.37 -5.72
C ARG A 235 -4.00 42.64 -4.67
N THR A 236 -4.11 41.31 -4.78
CA THR A 236 -4.82 40.46 -3.81
C THR A 236 -4.18 40.58 -2.43
N ILE A 237 -2.85 40.54 -2.38
CA ILE A 237 -2.10 40.69 -1.11
C ILE A 237 -2.24 42.12 -0.54
N GLU A 238 -2.13 43.14 -1.38
CA GLU A 238 -2.24 44.55 -0.95
C GLU A 238 -3.63 44.89 -0.42
N LEU A 239 -4.69 44.38 -1.03
CA LEU A 239 -6.08 44.62 -0.59
C LEU A 239 -6.48 43.86 0.67
N ALA A 240 -5.82 42.74 0.95
CA ALA A 240 -6.16 41.84 2.04
C ALA A 240 -4.99 41.64 3.02
N GLN A 241 -4.24 42.70 3.33
CA GLN A 241 -3.04 42.65 4.20
C GLN A 241 -3.31 42.08 5.60
N ASP A 242 -4.54 42.29 6.10
CA ASP A 242 -4.97 41.82 7.43
C ASP A 242 -5.43 40.35 7.44
N GLU A 243 -5.54 39.74 6.25
CA GLU A 243 -6.02 38.37 6.09
C GLU A 243 -4.85 37.37 6.01
N ASN A 244 -5.18 36.09 6.18
CA ASN A 244 -4.20 35.01 6.13
C ASN A 244 -3.90 34.54 4.69
N VAL A 245 -2.79 33.84 4.51
CA VAL A 245 -2.38 33.27 3.19
C VAL A 245 -3.45 32.34 2.61
N THR A 246 -4.22 31.65 3.44
CA THR A 246 -5.34 30.80 3.01
C THR A 246 -6.38 31.61 2.23
N TYR A 247 -6.71 32.82 2.70
CA TYR A 247 -7.64 33.71 2.05
C TYR A 247 -7.08 34.24 0.72
N TRP A 248 -5.81 34.67 0.69
CA TRP A 248 -5.17 35.16 -0.52
C TRP A 248 -5.14 34.08 -1.63
N LEU A 249 -4.73 32.86 -1.26
CA LEU A 249 -4.67 31.75 -2.22
C LEU A 249 -6.05 31.36 -2.75
N ARG A 250 -7.10 31.40 -1.91
CA ARG A 250 -8.46 31.10 -2.37
C ARG A 250 -8.90 32.08 -3.45
N ILE A 251 -8.81 33.37 -3.19
CA ILE A 251 -9.22 34.42 -4.14
C ILE A 251 -8.40 34.33 -5.41
N TYR A 252 -7.10 34.13 -5.26
CA TYR A 252 -6.21 34.06 -6.42
C TYR A 252 -6.46 32.82 -7.27
N TYR A 253 -6.69 31.67 -6.68
CA TYR A 253 -7.04 30.45 -7.41
C TYR A 253 -8.38 30.56 -8.15
N ASP A 254 -9.37 31.18 -7.53
CA ASP A 254 -10.67 31.45 -8.18
C ASP A 254 -10.49 32.43 -9.36
N LYS A 255 -9.63 33.43 -9.21
CA LYS A 255 -9.28 34.37 -10.29
C LYS A 255 -8.54 33.67 -11.43
N LEU A 256 -7.59 32.78 -11.14
CA LEU A 256 -6.89 31.99 -12.13
C LEU A 256 -7.85 31.10 -12.93
N LEU A 257 -8.81 30.43 -12.27
CA LEU A 257 -9.81 29.58 -12.94
C LEU A 257 -10.73 30.41 -13.85
N SER A 258 -11.21 31.57 -13.37
CA SER A 258 -12.01 32.49 -14.18
C SER A 258 -11.23 32.99 -15.40
N SER A 259 -10.00 33.44 -15.16
CA SER A 259 -9.10 33.88 -16.23
C SER A 259 -8.78 32.77 -17.24
N TRP A 260 -8.62 31.52 -16.80
CA TRP A 260 -8.42 30.38 -17.69
C TRP A 260 -9.53 30.26 -18.73
N HIS A 261 -10.77 30.27 -18.28
CA HIS A 261 -11.92 30.13 -19.20
C HIS A 261 -12.05 31.30 -20.16
N GLU A 262 -11.81 32.53 -19.68
CA GLU A 262 -11.84 33.72 -20.50
C GLU A 262 -10.71 33.71 -21.56
N GLN A 263 -9.50 33.38 -21.15
CA GLN A 263 -8.32 33.39 -22.02
C GLN A 263 -8.36 32.26 -23.04
N VAL A 264 -8.82 31.07 -22.69
CA VAL A 264 -9.02 29.97 -23.66
C VAL A 264 -10.03 30.34 -24.71
N LYS A 265 -11.16 30.98 -24.34
CA LYS A 265 -12.17 31.44 -25.28
C LYS A 265 -11.63 32.53 -26.21
N TRP A 266 -10.89 33.47 -25.64
CA TRP A 266 -10.26 34.57 -26.42
C TRP A 266 -9.20 34.00 -27.35
N CYS A 267 -8.34 33.12 -26.89
CA CYS A 267 -7.27 32.51 -27.65
C CYS A 267 -7.78 31.68 -28.84
N HIS A 268 -8.89 30.95 -28.67
CA HIS A 268 -9.52 30.25 -29.81
C HIS A 268 -10.02 31.19 -30.93
N GLN A 269 -10.36 32.42 -30.58
CA GLN A 269 -10.78 33.41 -31.57
C GLN A 269 -9.61 34.12 -32.26
N VAL A 270 -8.49 34.28 -31.55
CA VAL A 270 -7.30 35.02 -32.04
C VAL A 270 -6.29 34.08 -32.66
N PHE A 271 -6.09 32.88 -32.10
CA PHE A 271 -5.12 31.89 -32.58
C PHE A 271 -5.80 30.55 -32.91
N PRO A 272 -6.57 30.46 -33.99
CA PRO A 272 -7.40 29.28 -34.30
C PRO A 272 -6.63 27.98 -34.46
N ASN A 273 -5.33 28.05 -34.80
CA ASN A 273 -4.47 26.89 -35.04
C ASN A 273 -3.48 26.62 -33.91
N THR A 274 -3.60 27.32 -32.79
CA THR A 274 -2.64 27.20 -31.67
C THR A 274 -3.17 26.28 -30.60
N SER A 275 -2.29 25.46 -30.07
CA SER A 275 -2.60 24.52 -28.97
C SER A 275 -2.78 25.25 -27.63
N ILE A 276 -3.61 24.71 -26.77
CA ILE A 276 -3.81 25.15 -25.38
C ILE A 276 -2.51 25.05 -24.54
N ASP A 277 -1.51 24.36 -25.07
CA ASP A 277 -0.21 24.14 -24.41
C ASP A 277 0.45 25.44 -23.94
N ILE A 278 0.20 26.57 -24.65
CA ILE A 278 0.74 27.88 -24.28
C ILE A 278 0.18 28.34 -22.93
N HIS A 279 -1.12 28.17 -22.69
CA HIS A 279 -1.71 28.55 -21.42
C HIS A 279 -1.17 27.73 -20.26
N ILE A 280 -0.93 26.43 -20.53
CA ILE A 280 -0.34 25.52 -19.53
C ILE A 280 1.07 26.00 -19.16
N GLU A 281 1.88 26.39 -20.15
CA GLU A 281 3.22 26.97 -19.92
C GLU A 281 3.16 28.28 -19.16
N VAL A 282 2.26 29.20 -19.56
CA VAL A 282 2.08 30.48 -18.89
C VAL A 282 1.75 30.29 -17.42
N TYR A 283 0.80 29.42 -17.11
CA TYR A 283 0.39 29.17 -15.73
C TYR A 283 1.49 28.48 -14.92
N ALA A 284 2.26 27.56 -15.54
CA ALA A 284 3.39 26.93 -14.88
C ALA A 284 4.50 27.96 -14.54
N ASP A 285 4.84 28.83 -15.48
CA ASP A 285 5.86 29.87 -15.30
C ASP A 285 5.40 30.97 -14.37
N LEU A 286 4.12 31.32 -14.42
CA LEU A 286 3.50 32.26 -13.50
C LEU A 286 3.65 31.80 -12.06
N LEU A 287 3.15 30.59 -11.74
CA LEU A 287 3.17 30.04 -10.39
C LEU A 287 4.58 29.91 -9.80
N ARG A 288 5.59 29.69 -10.67
CA ARG A 288 7.00 29.66 -10.25
C ARG A 288 7.62 31.02 -10.00
N SER A 289 7.08 32.08 -10.64
CA SER A 289 7.68 33.42 -10.68
C SER A 289 6.85 34.49 -9.98
N LEU A 290 5.85 34.10 -9.19
CA LEU A 290 5.10 35.03 -8.36
C LEU A 290 6.02 35.75 -7.35
N ASP A 291 5.75 37.01 -7.09
CA ASP A 291 6.48 37.85 -6.15
C ASP A 291 5.46 38.64 -5.30
N PRO A 292 5.41 38.37 -3.95
CA PRO A 292 6.15 37.32 -3.23
C PRO A 292 5.74 35.91 -3.65
N GLY A 293 6.69 34.98 -3.61
CA GLY A 293 6.45 33.59 -3.98
C GLY A 293 5.46 32.88 -3.03
N ILE A 294 4.63 31.99 -3.56
CA ILE A 294 3.74 31.17 -2.71
C ILE A 294 4.53 30.40 -1.63
N PRO A 295 5.68 29.75 -1.96
CA PRO A 295 6.51 29.11 -0.95
C PRO A 295 6.97 30.05 0.17
N GLU A 296 7.34 31.27 -0.17
CA GLU A 296 7.78 32.29 0.79
C GLU A 296 6.65 32.75 1.71
N CYS A 297 5.45 32.95 1.16
CA CYS A 297 4.26 33.28 1.93
C CYS A 297 3.89 32.15 2.90
N VAL A 298 3.92 30.90 2.45
CA VAL A 298 3.66 29.73 3.28
C VAL A 298 4.70 29.62 4.40
N GLU A 299 5.98 29.79 4.08
CA GLU A 299 7.06 29.74 5.07
C GLU A 299 6.94 30.84 6.13
N ALA A 300 6.58 32.07 5.72
CA ALA A 300 6.38 33.18 6.63
C ALA A 300 5.28 32.92 7.67
N VAL A 301 4.16 32.33 7.24
CA VAL A 301 3.06 31.96 8.15
C VAL A 301 3.47 30.80 9.06
N LEU A 302 4.13 29.79 8.52
CA LEU A 302 4.53 28.63 9.33
C LEU A 302 5.54 29.01 10.43
N LYS A 303 6.45 29.95 10.18
CA LYS A 303 7.40 30.43 11.19
C LYS A 303 6.74 31.10 12.41
N GLN A 304 5.51 31.58 12.27
CA GLN A 304 4.75 32.20 13.37
C GLN A 304 4.06 31.20 14.29
N HIS A 305 3.98 29.93 13.89
CA HIS A 305 3.23 28.90 14.60
C HIS A 305 4.12 27.73 15.06
N SER A 306 3.69 27.06 16.13
CA SER A 306 4.35 25.83 16.61
C SER A 306 4.22 24.69 15.59
N ASN A 307 5.15 23.75 15.60
CA ASN A 307 5.17 22.61 14.69
C ASN A 307 3.86 21.81 14.68
N ALA A 308 3.17 21.74 15.79
CA ALA A 308 1.89 21.04 15.90
C ALA A 308 0.75 21.76 15.13
N VAL A 309 0.74 23.10 15.12
CA VAL A 309 -0.25 23.89 14.41
C VAL A 309 0.11 24.01 12.93
N GLN A 310 1.41 23.96 12.59
CA GLN A 310 1.89 24.07 11.22
C GLN A 310 1.28 22.99 10.31
N LEU A 311 1.11 21.76 10.81
CA LEU A 311 0.53 20.67 10.03
C LEU A 311 -0.93 20.94 9.67
N SER A 312 -1.74 21.49 10.59
CA SER A 312 -3.14 21.81 10.31
C SER A 312 -3.27 22.92 9.27
N ILE A 313 -2.41 23.94 9.33
CA ILE A 313 -2.34 25.00 8.32
C ILE A 313 -1.94 24.44 6.96
N LEU A 314 -0.91 23.58 6.91
CA LEU A 314 -0.47 22.93 5.67
C LEU A 314 -1.55 22.04 5.04
N LEU A 315 -2.33 21.33 5.86
CA LEU A 315 -3.46 20.52 5.40
C LEU A 315 -4.54 21.36 4.75
N GLU A 316 -4.91 22.49 5.39
CA GLU A 316 -5.90 23.43 4.87
C GLU A 316 -5.45 24.04 3.53
N LEU A 317 -4.22 24.53 3.47
CA LEU A 317 -3.62 25.09 2.27
C LEU A 317 -3.56 24.05 1.13
N LYS A 318 -3.14 22.82 1.43
CA LYS A 318 -3.10 21.73 0.43
C LYS A 318 -4.49 21.34 -0.04
N GLN A 319 -5.49 21.35 0.83
CA GLN A 319 -6.87 21.05 0.45
C GLN A 319 -7.38 22.05 -0.59
N MET A 320 -7.13 23.33 -0.40
CA MET A 320 -7.50 24.37 -1.36
C MET A 320 -6.73 24.22 -2.67
N THR A 321 -5.44 23.97 -2.59
CA THR A 321 -4.61 23.75 -3.78
C THR A 321 -5.06 22.51 -4.55
N ARG A 322 -5.45 21.43 -3.86
CA ARG A 322 -6.03 20.24 -4.49
C ARG A 322 -7.36 20.53 -5.18
N HIS A 323 -8.21 21.34 -4.55
CA HIS A 323 -9.47 21.76 -5.17
C HIS A 323 -9.21 22.59 -6.44
N PHE A 324 -8.30 23.55 -6.37
CA PHE A 324 -7.85 24.32 -7.54
C PHE A 324 -7.29 23.40 -8.64
N ALA A 325 -6.39 22.48 -8.31
CA ALA A 325 -5.79 21.55 -9.25
C ALA A 325 -6.82 20.66 -9.95
N THR A 326 -7.85 20.18 -9.21
CA THR A 326 -8.93 19.36 -9.75
C THR A 326 -9.80 20.16 -10.73
N ASN A 327 -10.17 21.38 -10.36
CA ASN A 327 -10.96 22.27 -11.21
C ASN A 327 -10.19 22.69 -12.46
N LEU A 328 -8.90 23.00 -12.30
CA LEU A 328 -8.02 23.35 -13.42
C LEU A 328 -7.85 22.15 -14.38
N ASN A 329 -7.67 20.95 -13.87
CA ASN A 329 -7.60 19.74 -14.67
C ASN A 329 -8.90 19.52 -15.49
N GLY A 330 -10.06 19.67 -14.85
CA GLY A 330 -11.35 19.61 -15.54
C GLY A 330 -11.50 20.68 -16.60
N ALA A 331 -11.05 21.92 -16.32
CA ALA A 331 -11.04 23.01 -17.29
C ALA A 331 -10.11 22.74 -18.47
N ILE A 332 -8.95 22.13 -18.24
CA ILE A 332 -8.00 21.71 -19.28
C ILE A 332 -8.64 20.60 -20.14
N GLU A 333 -9.20 19.56 -19.52
CA GLU A 333 -9.83 18.44 -20.24
C GLU A 333 -11.01 18.87 -21.12
N THR A 334 -11.86 19.79 -20.62
CA THR A 334 -12.99 20.32 -21.38
C THR A 334 -12.55 21.22 -22.54
N SER A 335 -11.39 21.86 -22.43
CA SER A 335 -10.85 22.76 -23.44
C SER A 335 -10.03 22.04 -24.53
N LEU A 336 -9.72 20.76 -24.33
CA LEU A 336 -8.86 19.98 -25.22
C LEU A 336 -9.58 19.57 -26.52
N ARG A 337 -9.00 19.94 -27.64
CA ARG A 337 -9.38 19.49 -29.02
C ARG A 337 -8.37 18.53 -29.64
N GLY A 338 -7.30 18.11 -28.92
CA GLY A 338 -6.22 17.28 -29.48
C GLY A 338 -5.41 16.52 -28.42
N LYS A 339 -4.34 15.82 -28.83
CA LYS A 339 -3.41 15.14 -27.92
C LYS A 339 -2.56 16.16 -27.16
N LEU A 340 -2.69 16.16 -25.85
CA LEU A 340 -1.90 17.00 -24.95
C LEU A 340 -0.46 16.49 -24.83
N GLN A 341 0.51 17.40 -24.70
CA GLN A 341 1.88 17.04 -24.31
C GLN A 341 1.92 16.82 -22.78
N ASN A 342 2.02 15.55 -22.37
CA ASN A 342 2.05 15.18 -20.96
C ASN A 342 3.16 15.87 -20.16
N GLU A 343 4.27 16.27 -20.81
CA GLU A 343 5.39 16.97 -20.16
C GLU A 343 5.02 18.38 -19.67
N LYS A 344 4.27 19.14 -20.47
CA LYS A 344 3.83 20.49 -20.11
C LYS A 344 2.82 20.46 -18.96
N LEU A 345 1.90 19.48 -19.02
CA LEU A 345 0.94 19.27 -17.95
C LEU A 345 1.61 18.86 -16.65
N LEU A 346 2.65 18.01 -16.73
CA LEU A 346 3.46 17.64 -15.58
C LEU A 346 4.20 18.85 -14.99
N SER A 347 4.75 19.71 -15.83
CA SER A 347 5.41 20.96 -15.42
C SER A 347 4.46 21.88 -14.65
N LEU A 348 3.21 22.05 -15.14
CA LEU A 348 2.17 22.81 -14.44
C LEU A 348 1.80 22.17 -13.10
N ALA A 349 1.55 20.87 -13.10
CA ALA A 349 1.20 20.15 -11.87
C ALA A 349 2.31 20.25 -10.81
N GLN A 350 3.57 20.15 -11.22
CA GLN A 350 4.72 20.36 -10.35
C GLN A 350 4.77 21.80 -9.79
N ALA A 351 4.48 22.81 -10.61
CA ALA A 351 4.45 24.21 -10.16
C ALA A 351 3.35 24.44 -9.10
N VAL A 352 2.17 23.82 -9.27
CA VAL A 352 1.05 23.91 -8.32
C VAL A 352 1.41 23.29 -6.96
N TYR A 353 2.10 22.14 -6.95
CA TYR A 353 2.43 21.42 -5.71
C TYR A 353 3.82 21.72 -5.13
N ALA A 354 4.66 22.47 -5.86
CA ALA A 354 6.01 22.84 -5.42
C ALA A 354 6.09 23.40 -3.99
N PRO A 355 5.14 24.24 -3.52
CA PRO A 355 5.18 24.80 -2.16
C PRO A 355 5.16 23.76 -1.06
N TYR A 356 4.60 22.58 -1.30
CA TYR A 356 4.42 21.52 -0.29
C TYR A 356 5.56 20.50 -0.23
N VAL A 357 6.36 20.39 -1.29
CA VAL A 357 7.42 19.36 -1.40
C VAL A 357 8.42 19.39 -0.23
N PRO A 358 8.94 20.55 0.23
CA PRO A 358 9.87 20.61 1.36
C PRO A 358 9.23 20.14 2.67
N TYR A 359 7.91 20.36 2.85
CA TYR A 359 7.18 20.01 4.06
C TYR A 359 6.77 18.55 4.09
N ILE A 360 6.57 17.92 2.93
CA ILE A 360 6.32 16.48 2.82
C ILE A 360 7.54 15.70 3.35
N ALA A 361 8.75 16.13 3.02
CA ALA A 361 9.97 15.51 3.56
C ALA A 361 10.09 15.64 5.09
N LYS A 362 9.53 16.71 5.67
CA LYS A 362 9.52 17.00 7.13
C LYS A 362 8.26 16.52 7.83
N TYR A 363 7.36 15.81 7.14
CA TYR A 363 6.05 15.41 7.66
C TYR A 363 6.13 14.71 9.02
N SER A 364 7.08 13.78 9.20
CA SER A 364 7.25 13.06 10.47
C SER A 364 7.48 13.99 11.65
N MET A 365 8.22 15.08 11.47
CA MET A 365 8.47 16.05 12.54
C MET A 365 7.19 16.78 12.96
N PHE A 366 6.38 17.20 12.01
CA PHE A 366 5.12 17.89 12.28
C PHE A 366 4.09 16.96 12.92
N GLU A 367 3.97 15.74 12.39
CA GLU A 367 3.02 14.75 12.92
C GLU A 367 3.41 14.32 14.34
N THR A 368 4.71 14.13 14.62
CA THR A 368 5.20 13.83 15.97
C THR A 368 4.82 14.94 16.94
N ALA A 369 5.06 16.21 16.57
CA ALA A 369 4.72 17.36 17.42
C ALA A 369 3.21 17.44 17.69
N GLN A 370 2.38 17.17 16.71
CA GLN A 370 0.92 17.18 16.86
C GLN A 370 0.44 16.03 17.74
N LEU A 371 0.96 14.84 17.55
CA LEU A 371 0.62 13.68 18.38
C LEU A 371 1.08 13.88 19.83
N GLU A 372 2.26 14.45 20.06
CA GLU A 372 2.75 14.80 21.40
C GLU A 372 1.87 15.83 22.10
N GLN A 373 1.38 16.84 21.37
CA GLN A 373 0.44 17.80 21.93
C GLN A 373 -0.85 17.10 22.41
N HIS A 374 -1.32 16.11 21.68
CA HIS A 374 -2.50 15.33 22.09
C HIS A 374 -2.26 14.47 23.34
N LEU A 375 -1.00 14.14 23.69
CA LEU A 375 -0.69 13.42 24.94
C LEU A 375 -0.69 14.33 26.19
N GLN A 376 -0.61 15.63 26.03
CA GLN A 376 -0.53 16.57 27.18
C GLN A 376 -1.76 16.51 28.10
N PHE A 377 -2.92 16.05 27.59
CA PHE A 377 -4.08 15.87 28.46
C PHE A 377 -3.91 14.74 29.50
N LEU A 378 -2.96 13.81 29.29
CA LEU A 378 -2.62 12.74 30.23
C LEU A 378 -1.62 13.18 31.32
N ASP A 379 -1.02 14.35 31.16
CA ASP A 379 0.01 14.84 32.10
C ASP A 379 -0.57 15.43 33.38
N ARG A 380 -1.89 15.45 33.55
CA ARG A 380 -2.52 15.78 34.83
C ARG A 380 -2.15 14.69 35.83
N SER A 381 -1.30 15.03 36.78
CA SER A 381 -0.95 14.14 37.88
C SER A 381 -2.20 13.89 38.73
N HIS A 382 -2.66 12.65 38.74
CA HIS A 382 -3.64 12.20 39.73
C HIS A 382 -2.87 11.71 40.95
N ASP A 383 -3.21 12.19 42.13
CA ASP A 383 -2.58 11.75 43.38
C ASP A 383 -3.04 10.33 43.80
N ASP A 384 -4.19 9.89 43.30
CA ASP A 384 -4.70 8.55 43.50
C ASP A 384 -4.45 7.62 42.32
N LEU A 385 -4.00 6.40 42.65
CA LEU A 385 -3.73 5.33 41.69
C LEU A 385 -5.01 4.86 40.96
N SER A 386 -6.15 4.83 41.68
CA SER A 386 -7.43 4.46 41.06
C SER A 386 -7.84 5.42 39.97
N ASP A 387 -7.69 6.73 40.22
CA ASP A 387 -7.99 7.77 39.20
C ASP A 387 -7.05 7.69 38.01
N THR A 388 -5.78 7.36 38.24
CA THR A 388 -4.80 7.14 37.18
C THR A 388 -5.22 5.97 36.29
N ILE A 389 -5.61 4.82 36.85
CA ILE A 389 -6.04 3.63 36.10
C ILE A 389 -7.33 3.93 35.31
N ASN A 390 -8.30 4.59 35.94
CA ASN A 390 -9.54 4.99 35.26
C ASN A 390 -9.29 5.98 34.12
N SER A 391 -8.40 6.96 34.33
CA SER A 391 -7.98 7.92 33.31
C SER A 391 -7.32 7.20 32.09
N LEU A 392 -6.46 6.21 32.35
CA LEU A 392 -5.86 5.39 31.29
C LEU A 392 -6.93 4.61 30.51
N SER A 393 -7.90 4.00 31.19
CA SER A 393 -9.01 3.29 30.54
C SER A 393 -9.78 4.18 29.58
N LEU A 394 -10.19 5.36 30.05
CA LEU A 394 -10.96 6.31 29.25
C LEU A 394 -10.15 6.93 28.10
N SER A 395 -8.82 6.89 28.20
CA SER A 395 -7.94 7.50 27.19
C SER A 395 -7.72 6.63 25.95
N ILE A 396 -7.85 5.30 26.03
CA ILE A 396 -7.50 4.36 24.95
C ILE A 396 -8.20 4.72 23.63
N SER A 397 -9.53 4.85 23.67
CA SER A 397 -10.30 5.19 22.44
C SER A 397 -9.88 6.54 21.85
N ARG A 398 -9.52 7.52 22.69
CA ARG A 398 -9.06 8.82 22.25
C ARG A 398 -7.66 8.75 21.62
N ILE A 399 -6.76 7.99 22.23
CA ILE A 399 -5.40 7.74 21.72
C ILE A 399 -5.46 7.05 20.36
N MET A 400 -6.30 6.03 20.21
CA MET A 400 -6.50 5.34 18.93
C MET A 400 -7.20 6.23 17.89
N GLY A 401 -8.11 7.09 18.33
CA GLY A 401 -8.73 8.11 17.48
C GLY A 401 -7.70 9.04 16.87
N TYR A 402 -6.78 9.58 17.66
CA TYR A 402 -5.70 10.44 17.18
C TYR A 402 -4.73 9.70 16.24
N ALA A 403 -4.42 8.43 16.50
CA ALA A 403 -3.62 7.61 15.60
C ALA A 403 -4.33 7.38 14.25
N SER A 404 -5.65 7.15 14.26
CA SER A 404 -6.47 7.03 13.05
C SER A 404 -6.55 8.34 12.27
N GLU A 405 -6.68 9.47 12.96
CA GLU A 405 -6.62 10.80 12.31
C GLU A 405 -5.24 11.07 11.71
N ALA A 406 -4.15 10.68 12.37
CA ALA A 406 -2.79 10.78 11.85
C ALA A 406 -2.64 9.98 10.55
N ASN A 407 -3.21 8.78 10.48
CA ASN A 407 -3.26 7.99 9.24
C ASN A 407 -3.99 8.73 8.11
N LYS A 408 -5.15 9.33 8.40
CA LYS A 408 -5.91 10.13 7.42
C LYS A 408 -5.11 11.34 6.96
N ARG A 409 -4.45 12.05 7.89
CA ARG A 409 -3.59 13.20 7.56
C ARG A 409 -2.42 12.79 6.68
N CYS A 410 -1.75 11.68 7.00
CA CYS A 410 -0.68 11.12 6.18
C CYS A 410 -1.13 10.83 4.75
N LYS A 411 -2.24 10.11 4.61
CA LYS A 411 -2.82 9.75 3.30
C LYS A 411 -3.18 10.99 2.49
N PHE A 412 -3.74 12.01 3.14
CA PHE A 412 -4.13 13.26 2.47
C PHE A 412 -2.92 14.15 2.15
N PHE A 413 -2.01 14.37 3.12
CA PHE A 413 -0.92 15.33 2.94
C PHE A 413 0.21 14.80 2.07
N THR A 414 0.55 13.52 2.20
CA THR A 414 1.69 12.91 1.51
C THR A 414 1.28 11.97 0.37
N GLU A 415 -0.02 11.79 0.11
CA GLU A 415 -0.59 10.80 -0.81
C GLU A 415 -0.07 9.37 -0.52
N GLY A 416 0.35 9.14 0.72
CA GLY A 416 0.85 7.87 1.20
C GLY A 416 2.38 7.70 1.19
N CYS A 417 3.14 8.55 0.50
CA CYS A 417 4.61 8.42 0.52
C CYS A 417 5.23 8.73 1.89
N GLY A 418 4.49 9.39 2.79
CA GLY A 418 4.90 9.71 4.16
C GLY A 418 4.72 8.58 5.18
N TYR A 419 4.21 7.41 4.81
CA TYR A 419 3.99 6.30 5.76
C TYR A 419 5.23 5.88 6.54
N PRO A 420 6.45 5.80 5.96
CA PRO A 420 7.65 5.53 6.76
C PRO A 420 7.88 6.57 7.86
N GLY A 421 7.56 7.82 7.58
CA GLY A 421 7.58 8.91 8.57
C GLY A 421 6.49 8.80 9.63
N LEU A 422 5.26 8.45 9.22
CA LEU A 422 4.14 8.21 10.13
C LEU A 422 4.45 7.09 11.12
N LEU A 423 5.02 5.97 10.64
CA LEU A 423 5.38 4.85 11.53
C LEU A 423 6.40 5.26 12.59
N LYS A 424 7.37 6.11 12.25
CA LYS A 424 8.31 6.68 13.22
C LYS A 424 7.58 7.54 14.26
N SER A 425 6.67 8.39 13.81
CA SER A 425 5.87 9.27 14.70
C SER A 425 4.95 8.46 15.61
N LEU A 426 4.28 7.44 15.09
CA LEU A 426 3.43 6.53 15.86
C LEU A 426 4.23 5.73 16.90
N ASN A 427 5.45 5.30 16.54
CA ASN A 427 6.34 4.62 17.46
C ASN A 427 6.69 5.50 18.68
N ILE A 428 7.05 6.75 18.43
CA ILE A 428 7.32 7.73 19.50
C ILE A 428 6.06 7.96 20.34
N TYR A 429 4.92 8.15 19.68
CA TYR A 429 3.64 8.42 20.31
C TYR A 429 3.18 7.31 21.26
N PHE A 430 3.15 6.07 20.75
CA PHE A 430 2.73 4.91 21.56
C PHE A 430 3.73 4.61 22.67
N ASN A 431 5.04 4.74 22.44
CA ASN A 431 6.02 4.54 23.50
C ASN A 431 5.83 5.54 24.65
N LYS A 432 5.62 6.82 24.35
CA LYS A 432 5.30 7.83 25.37
C LYS A 432 3.99 7.51 26.10
N TYR A 433 3.00 6.97 25.41
CA TYR A 433 1.76 6.53 26.05
C TYR A 433 1.99 5.30 26.95
N LEU A 434 2.78 4.32 26.49
CA LEU A 434 3.14 3.15 27.30
C LEU A 434 3.96 3.52 28.56
N ASP A 435 4.76 4.58 28.50
CA ASP A 435 5.46 5.11 29.69
C ASP A 435 4.49 5.48 30.81
N LYS A 436 3.26 5.92 30.50
CA LYS A 436 2.22 6.19 31.51
C LYS A 436 1.73 4.90 32.17
N TYR A 437 1.56 3.83 31.40
CA TYR A 437 1.24 2.50 31.98
C TYR A 437 2.37 1.98 32.86
N GLN A 438 3.61 2.16 32.44
CA GLN A 438 4.77 1.77 33.26
C GLN A 438 4.85 2.59 34.55
N GLN A 439 4.47 3.87 34.53
CA GLN A 439 4.36 4.66 35.75
C GLN A 439 3.27 4.13 36.68
N GLY A 440 2.09 3.78 36.14
CA GLY A 440 1.01 3.13 36.88
C GLY A 440 1.46 1.79 37.50
N LEU A 441 2.17 0.97 36.73
CA LEU A 441 2.71 -0.30 37.23
C LEU A 441 3.71 -0.08 38.36
N ARG A 442 4.64 0.85 38.23
CA ARG A 442 5.59 1.18 39.31
C ARG A 442 4.88 1.70 40.60
N GLN A 443 3.76 2.40 40.43
CA GLN A 443 2.96 2.83 41.60
C GLN A 443 2.27 1.65 42.27
N LEU A 444 1.75 0.68 41.51
CA LEU A 444 1.22 -0.60 42.01
C LEU A 444 2.30 -1.37 42.79
N GLU A 445 3.48 -1.49 42.21
CA GLU A 445 4.60 -2.19 42.85
C GLU A 445 5.03 -1.55 44.18
N ARG A 446 4.99 -0.23 44.28
CA ARG A 446 5.32 0.47 45.54
C ARG A 446 4.27 0.27 46.63
N LYS A 447 3.00 0.04 46.25
CA LYS A 447 1.89 -0.20 47.18
C LYS A 447 1.80 -1.66 47.66
N LYS A 448 2.68 -2.58 47.18
CA LYS A 448 2.67 -3.99 47.58
C LYS A 448 2.74 -4.12 49.11
N VAL A 449 1.71 -4.72 49.69
CA VAL A 449 1.60 -5.00 51.13
C VAL A 449 1.69 -6.51 51.33
N LYS A 450 2.24 -6.94 52.47
CA LYS A 450 2.33 -8.38 52.84
C LYS A 450 0.98 -9.01 53.27
N HIS A 451 -0.04 -8.18 53.31
CA HIS A 451 -1.38 -8.58 53.75
C HIS A 451 -2.36 -8.59 52.57
N GLU A 452 -3.52 -9.15 52.80
CA GLU A 452 -4.64 -9.22 51.88
C GLU A 452 -5.08 -7.81 51.44
N ASP A 453 -5.00 -7.53 50.12
CA ASP A 453 -5.43 -6.27 49.54
C ASP A 453 -6.18 -6.53 48.20
N TRP A 454 -7.48 -6.78 48.33
CA TRP A 454 -8.35 -7.06 47.20
C TRP A 454 -8.54 -5.86 46.27
N ASN A 455 -8.45 -4.65 46.82
CA ASN A 455 -8.53 -3.45 46.01
C ASN A 455 -7.31 -3.33 45.06
N LEU A 456 -6.12 -3.60 45.59
CA LEU A 456 -4.89 -3.63 44.80
C LEU A 456 -4.95 -4.72 43.72
N PHE A 457 -5.48 -5.90 44.06
CA PHE A 457 -5.69 -6.99 43.10
C PHE A 457 -6.64 -6.59 41.97
N GLN A 458 -7.81 -5.98 42.28
CA GLN A 458 -8.77 -5.50 41.29
C GLN A 458 -8.17 -4.41 40.39
N MET A 459 -7.34 -3.51 40.95
CA MET A 459 -6.62 -2.51 40.18
C MET A 459 -5.62 -3.15 39.18
N CYS A 460 -4.92 -4.22 39.61
CA CYS A 460 -4.03 -4.96 38.68
C CYS A 460 -4.81 -5.59 37.53
N LEU A 461 -5.95 -6.24 37.80
CA LEU A 461 -6.78 -6.81 36.73
C LEU A 461 -7.39 -5.77 35.82
N THR A 462 -7.84 -4.62 36.35
CA THR A 462 -8.36 -3.52 35.54
C THR A 462 -7.28 -2.95 34.65
N LEU A 463 -6.07 -2.75 35.15
CA LEU A 463 -4.95 -2.29 34.35
C LEU A 463 -4.56 -3.32 33.27
N MET A 464 -4.58 -4.60 33.59
CA MET A 464 -4.37 -5.73 32.67
C MET A 464 -5.41 -5.70 31.53
N GLN A 465 -6.68 -5.51 31.88
CA GLN A 465 -7.77 -5.37 30.92
C GLN A 465 -7.54 -4.18 29.98
N ASN A 466 -7.14 -3.03 30.53
CA ASN A 466 -6.86 -1.82 29.74
C ASN A 466 -5.72 -2.05 28.74
N ILE A 467 -4.66 -2.73 29.17
CA ILE A 467 -3.53 -3.06 28.27
C ILE A 467 -3.96 -4.06 27.20
N GLY A 468 -4.82 -5.03 27.55
CA GLY A 468 -5.38 -5.97 26.58
C GLY A 468 -6.27 -5.29 25.54
N ASP A 469 -7.08 -4.32 25.96
CA ASP A 469 -7.88 -3.50 25.05
C ASP A 469 -6.98 -2.67 24.12
N LEU A 470 -5.94 -2.05 24.67
CA LEU A 470 -4.95 -1.34 23.88
C LEU A 470 -4.27 -2.26 22.86
N LEU A 471 -3.86 -3.46 23.26
CA LEU A 471 -3.25 -4.45 22.36
C LEU A 471 -4.20 -4.82 21.23
N HIS A 472 -5.46 -5.08 21.55
CA HIS A 472 -6.49 -5.41 20.57
C HIS A 472 -6.69 -4.27 19.55
N GLN A 473 -6.86 -3.06 20.04
CA GLN A 473 -7.09 -1.90 19.19
C GLN A 473 -5.86 -1.56 18.33
N VAL A 474 -4.64 -1.69 18.86
CA VAL A 474 -3.40 -1.50 18.10
C VAL A 474 -3.28 -2.54 16.98
N GLN A 475 -3.61 -3.82 17.25
CA GLN A 475 -3.59 -4.88 16.23
C GLN A 475 -4.66 -4.66 15.14
N GLN A 476 -5.85 -4.16 15.50
CA GLN A 476 -6.87 -3.79 14.52
C GLN A 476 -6.43 -2.60 13.68
N PHE A 477 -5.86 -1.59 14.32
CA PHE A 477 -5.33 -0.41 13.65
C PHE A 477 -4.20 -0.79 12.68
N GLU A 478 -3.30 -1.68 13.09
CA GLU A 478 -2.23 -2.20 12.23
C GLU A 478 -2.78 -2.86 10.96
N LYS A 479 -3.79 -3.72 11.08
CA LYS A 479 -4.44 -4.35 9.91
C LYS A 479 -5.00 -3.30 8.94
N SER A 480 -5.67 -2.26 9.48
CA SER A 480 -6.17 -1.16 8.67
C SER A 480 -5.04 -0.38 8.00
N LEU A 481 -3.94 -0.15 8.73
CA LEU A 481 -2.78 0.58 8.23
C LEU A 481 -2.06 -0.18 7.11
N VAL A 482 -1.95 -1.51 7.21
CA VAL A 482 -1.39 -2.38 6.14
C VAL A 482 -2.20 -2.23 4.85
N ILE A 483 -3.52 -2.26 4.96
CA ILE A 483 -4.42 -2.09 3.80
C ILE A 483 -4.19 -0.71 3.15
N ASP A 484 -4.19 0.34 3.96
CA ASP A 484 -4.00 1.71 3.47
C ASP A 484 -2.62 1.91 2.83
N ILE A 485 -1.56 1.36 3.40
CA ILE A 485 -0.19 1.40 2.85
C ILE A 485 -0.12 0.66 1.51
N THR A 486 -0.74 -0.51 1.43
CA THR A 486 -0.77 -1.32 0.20
C THR A 486 -1.55 -0.59 -0.91
N GLU A 487 -2.70 0.01 -0.58
CA GLU A 487 -3.47 0.83 -1.52
C GLU A 487 -2.67 2.05 -2.00
N ALA A 488 -1.96 2.72 -1.10
CA ALA A 488 -1.14 3.88 -1.44
C ALA A 488 -0.01 3.48 -2.40
N ASN A 489 0.67 2.36 -2.13
CA ASN A 489 1.71 1.85 -3.01
C ASN A 489 1.15 1.47 -4.39
N ASN A 490 0.00 0.79 -4.45
CA ASN A 490 -0.65 0.44 -5.71
C ASN A 490 -1.07 1.68 -6.53
N LYS A 491 -1.55 2.73 -5.87
CA LYS A 491 -1.88 4.01 -6.51
C LYS A 491 -0.64 4.71 -7.06
N LEU A 492 0.48 4.64 -6.35
CA LEU A 492 1.75 5.21 -6.80
C LEU A 492 2.35 4.45 -8.01
N GLN A 493 2.11 3.16 -8.11
CA GLN A 493 2.57 2.33 -9.24
C GLN A 493 1.67 2.48 -10.47
N ASN A 494 0.38 2.77 -10.28
CA ASN A 494 -0.56 2.97 -11.38
C ASN A 494 -0.27 4.28 -12.12
N THR A 495 0.05 4.17 -13.41
CA THR A 495 0.26 5.32 -14.32
C THR A 495 -1.01 5.75 -15.04
N ASN A 496 -2.13 5.08 -14.81
CA ASN A 496 -3.41 5.36 -15.43
C ASN A 496 -4.13 6.50 -14.67
N GLY A 497 -4.41 7.58 -15.35
CA GLY A 497 -5.13 8.73 -14.80
C GLY A 497 -4.53 10.09 -15.20
N SER A 498 -5.18 11.17 -14.77
CA SER A 498 -4.68 12.52 -14.96
C SER A 498 -3.28 12.70 -14.37
N VAL A 499 -2.43 13.46 -15.03
CA VAL A 499 -1.07 13.79 -14.58
C VAL A 499 -1.08 14.45 -13.18
N PHE A 500 -2.13 15.24 -12.87
CA PHE A 500 -2.32 15.84 -11.53
C PHE A 500 -2.55 14.80 -10.42
N CYS A 501 -2.95 13.56 -10.76
CA CYS A 501 -3.12 12.45 -9.83
C CYS A 501 -1.89 11.55 -9.74
N GLN A 502 -0.89 11.72 -10.59
CA GLN A 502 0.33 10.91 -10.62
C GLN A 502 1.38 11.47 -9.64
N TYR A 503 1.12 11.31 -8.36
CA TYR A 503 1.90 11.94 -7.30
C TYR A 503 3.41 11.65 -7.36
N LYS A 504 3.82 10.44 -7.76
CA LYS A 504 5.24 10.08 -7.97
C LYS A 504 5.95 11.03 -8.93
N LYS A 505 5.25 11.50 -9.98
CA LYS A 505 5.78 12.45 -10.96
C LYS A 505 5.76 13.90 -10.48
N LEU A 506 4.92 14.21 -9.48
CA LEU A 506 4.82 15.55 -8.93
C LEU A 506 5.92 15.84 -7.89
N LEU A 507 6.52 14.81 -7.30
CA LEU A 507 7.60 14.96 -6.35
C LEU A 507 8.91 15.29 -7.10
N LEU A 508 9.57 16.35 -6.65
CA LEU A 508 10.90 16.74 -7.15
C LEU A 508 11.98 15.78 -6.66
N THR A 509 11.78 15.16 -5.48
CA THR A 509 12.66 14.15 -4.89
C THR A 509 11.92 12.82 -4.77
N PRO A 510 12.33 11.77 -5.48
CA PRO A 510 11.64 10.48 -5.46
C PRO A 510 11.91 9.64 -4.20
N SER A 511 12.74 10.11 -3.24
CA SER A 511 13.14 9.38 -2.04
C SER A 511 11.95 8.86 -1.21
N GLY A 512 10.90 9.66 -1.03
CA GLY A 512 9.72 9.22 -0.29
C GLY A 512 8.96 8.05 -0.95
N CYS A 513 8.97 7.98 -2.28
CA CYS A 513 8.35 6.86 -3.00
C CYS A 513 9.18 5.59 -2.87
N THR A 514 10.51 5.70 -2.97
CA THR A 514 11.43 4.56 -2.78
C THR A 514 11.39 4.04 -1.35
N ASP A 515 11.28 4.91 -0.35
CA ASP A 515 11.12 4.53 1.05
C ASP A 515 9.81 3.76 1.29
N LEU A 516 8.71 4.17 0.65
CA LEU A 516 7.45 3.43 0.72
C LEU A 516 7.54 2.07 0.01
N GLU A 517 8.14 2.01 -1.17
CA GLU A 517 8.37 0.75 -1.91
C GLU A 517 9.22 -0.22 -1.07
N ASN A 518 10.28 0.27 -0.43
CA ASN A 518 11.13 -0.51 0.47
C ASN A 518 10.35 -0.99 1.71
N LEU A 519 9.49 -0.14 2.27
CA LEU A 519 8.64 -0.49 3.39
C LEU A 519 7.71 -1.65 3.01
N VAL A 520 7.00 -1.56 1.88
CA VAL A 520 6.10 -2.62 1.40
C VAL A 520 6.87 -3.91 1.10
N ALA A 521 8.05 -3.81 0.47
CA ALA A 521 8.90 -4.95 0.20
C ALA A 521 9.39 -5.66 1.49
N SER A 522 9.60 -4.91 2.58
CA SER A 522 9.99 -5.47 3.88
C SER A 522 8.88 -6.31 4.50
N PHE A 523 7.58 -5.92 4.32
CA PHE A 523 6.44 -6.69 4.83
C PHE A 523 6.20 -7.99 4.05
N GLN A 524 6.48 -7.96 2.74
CA GLN A 524 6.29 -9.14 1.89
C GLN A 524 7.38 -10.21 2.08
N ARG A 525 8.57 -9.81 2.54
CA ARG A 525 9.72 -10.71 2.72
C ARG A 525 9.83 -11.32 4.12
N GLU A 526 9.37 -10.59 5.13
CA GLU A 526 9.43 -10.99 6.52
C GLU A 526 7.99 -10.94 7.04
N ASP A 527 7.51 -12.02 7.66
CA ASP A 527 6.22 -12.03 8.40
C ASP A 527 6.24 -11.07 9.60
N LYS A 528 6.90 -9.91 9.46
CA LYS A 528 6.98 -8.88 10.48
C LYS A 528 5.79 -7.94 10.42
N THR A 529 5.16 -7.75 11.55
CA THR A 529 4.15 -6.74 11.76
C THR A 529 4.76 -5.34 11.71
N ILE A 530 4.01 -4.36 11.19
CA ILE A 530 4.48 -2.97 11.01
C ILE A 530 4.77 -2.30 12.35
N LEU A 531 3.95 -2.59 13.35
CA LEU A 531 4.04 -2.05 14.70
C LEU A 531 4.69 -3.04 15.69
N ASP A 532 5.52 -3.96 15.19
CA ASP A 532 6.14 -5.04 15.97
C ASP A 532 6.83 -4.54 17.26
N SER A 533 7.54 -3.42 17.18
CA SER A 533 8.20 -2.83 18.36
C SER A 533 7.20 -2.39 19.42
N ILE A 534 6.06 -1.82 19.02
CA ILE A 534 5.00 -1.37 19.93
C ILE A 534 4.27 -2.57 20.51
N ILE A 535 3.92 -3.54 19.68
CA ILE A 535 3.24 -4.77 20.11
C ILE A 535 4.10 -5.53 21.10
N LYS A 536 5.40 -5.68 20.86
CA LYS A 536 6.35 -6.29 21.79
C LYS A 536 6.46 -5.51 23.10
N SER A 537 6.45 -4.17 23.03
CA SER A 537 6.47 -3.34 24.25
C SER A 537 5.19 -3.53 25.07
N ILE A 538 4.03 -3.64 24.41
CA ILE A 538 2.76 -3.93 25.08
C ILE A 538 2.76 -5.34 25.68
N GLN A 539 3.24 -6.35 24.94
CA GLN A 539 3.35 -7.72 25.42
C GLN A 539 4.27 -7.83 26.63
N LYS A 540 5.40 -7.14 26.60
CA LYS A 540 6.29 -7.04 27.76
C LYS A 540 5.58 -6.43 28.96
N LEU A 541 4.83 -5.35 28.74
CA LEU A 541 4.06 -4.72 29.82
C LEU A 541 2.98 -5.66 30.38
N CYS A 542 2.33 -6.48 29.51
CA CYS A 542 1.43 -7.55 29.95
C CYS A 542 2.16 -8.55 30.86
N THR A 543 3.36 -8.99 30.46
CA THR A 543 4.17 -9.93 31.24
C THR A 543 4.58 -9.35 32.61
N ASP A 544 5.05 -8.11 32.64
CA ASP A 544 5.47 -7.41 33.85
C ASP A 544 4.27 -7.24 34.83
N LEU A 545 3.12 -6.83 34.29
CA LEU A 545 1.91 -6.66 35.13
C LEU A 545 1.34 -8.00 35.60
N HIS A 546 1.39 -9.03 34.73
CA HIS A 546 1.00 -10.38 35.08
C HIS A 546 1.83 -10.90 36.29
N HIS A 547 3.16 -10.71 36.25
CA HIS A 547 4.06 -11.04 37.34
C HIS A 547 3.66 -10.28 38.62
N THR A 548 3.43 -8.97 38.53
CA THR A 548 3.00 -8.14 39.64
C THR A 548 1.66 -8.61 40.21
N THR A 549 0.71 -8.99 39.35
CA THR A 549 -0.60 -9.50 39.77
C THR A 549 -0.45 -10.79 40.58
N TYR A 550 0.38 -11.72 40.16
CA TYR A 550 0.65 -12.93 40.89
C TYR A 550 1.40 -12.70 42.21
N GLU A 551 2.34 -11.74 42.22
CA GLU A 551 2.98 -11.37 43.46
C GLU A 551 1.98 -10.84 44.52
N VAL A 552 0.98 -10.05 44.07
CA VAL A 552 -0.09 -9.54 44.93
C VAL A 552 -0.96 -10.72 45.45
N ILE A 553 -1.30 -11.70 44.58
CA ILE A 553 -2.09 -12.87 44.97
C ILE A 553 -1.32 -13.77 45.97
N PHE A 554 -0.04 -14.03 45.69
CA PHE A 554 0.75 -14.96 46.46
C PHE A 554 1.31 -14.35 47.76
N ALA A 555 1.36 -13.03 47.91
CA ALA A 555 1.92 -12.40 49.11
C ALA A 555 1.22 -12.82 50.42
N PRO A 556 -0.14 -12.81 50.51
CA PRO A 556 -0.85 -13.33 51.72
C PRO A 556 -0.60 -14.82 51.91
N ILE A 557 -0.68 -15.63 50.85
CA ILE A 557 -0.45 -17.09 50.92
C ILE A 557 0.97 -17.37 51.44
N PHE A 558 1.98 -16.72 50.84
CA PHE A 558 3.37 -16.87 51.24
C PHE A 558 3.60 -16.46 52.69
N SER A 559 2.99 -15.36 53.14
CA SER A 559 3.13 -14.86 54.51
C SER A 559 2.62 -15.88 55.55
N GLN A 560 1.53 -16.58 55.22
CA GLN A 560 0.97 -17.63 56.06
C GLN A 560 1.79 -18.92 55.99
N LEU A 561 2.19 -19.36 54.81
CA LEU A 561 2.98 -20.56 54.61
C LEU A 561 4.39 -20.46 55.22
N MET A 562 4.98 -19.27 55.33
CA MET A 562 6.24 -19.05 56.05
C MET A 562 6.14 -19.36 57.56
N LEU A 563 4.94 -19.44 58.11
CA LEU A 563 4.71 -19.85 59.48
C LEU A 563 4.79 -21.36 59.67
N VAL A 564 4.66 -22.15 58.59
CA VAL A 564 4.70 -23.62 58.62
C VAL A 564 5.93 -24.14 59.40
N GLN A 565 7.12 -23.68 58.98
CA GLN A 565 8.37 -24.14 59.60
C GLN A 565 8.50 -23.74 61.10
N LYS A 566 7.81 -22.68 61.49
CA LYS A 566 7.87 -22.10 62.86
C LYS A 566 6.71 -22.55 63.76
N ALA A 567 5.79 -23.32 63.18
CA ALA A 567 4.60 -23.75 63.96
C ALA A 567 4.97 -24.56 65.22
N PRO A 568 4.46 -24.17 66.37
CA PRO A 568 4.77 -24.86 67.67
C PRO A 568 4.36 -26.31 67.68
N ALA A 569 3.49 -26.72 66.78
CA ALA A 569 3.04 -28.10 66.59
C ALA A 569 4.19 -29.09 66.27
N TRP A 570 5.29 -28.61 65.72
CA TRP A 570 6.46 -29.42 65.36
C TRP A 570 7.50 -29.50 66.46
N SER A 571 7.42 -28.67 67.51
CA SER A 571 8.42 -28.65 68.59
C SER A 571 8.30 -29.85 69.49
N LEU A 572 9.43 -30.46 69.83
CA LEU A 572 9.54 -31.67 70.68
C LEU A 572 9.09 -31.44 72.11
N GLU A 573 8.92 -30.20 72.57
CA GLU A 573 8.59 -29.88 73.99
C GLU A 573 7.13 -30.16 74.38
N THR A 574 6.23 -30.38 73.42
CA THR A 574 4.83 -30.75 73.65
C THR A 574 4.64 -32.23 74.07
N ASN A 575 5.73 -32.97 74.21
CA ASN A 575 5.74 -34.44 74.52
C ASN A 575 5.25 -34.87 75.92
N LYS A 576 4.83 -33.95 76.77
CA LYS A 576 4.25 -34.33 78.04
C LYS A 576 2.76 -34.74 78.04
N MET A 577 2.05 -34.50 76.90
CA MET A 577 0.67 -34.94 76.69
C MET A 577 0.55 -36.14 75.72
N SER A 578 1.65 -36.73 75.32
CA SER A 578 1.74 -37.62 74.17
C SER A 578 1.23 -39.04 74.31
N ASN A 579 0.87 -39.48 75.58
CA ASN A 579 0.38 -40.81 75.75
C ASN A 579 -1.15 -41.01 75.56
N LEU A 580 -1.88 -39.90 75.36
CA LEU A 580 -3.34 -39.94 75.11
C LEU A 580 -3.71 -39.70 73.65
N SER A 581 -2.77 -39.20 72.82
CA SER A 581 -3.05 -38.75 71.48
C SER A 581 -2.75 -39.79 70.35
N SER A 582 -2.13 -40.93 70.68
CA SER A 582 -1.83 -41.95 69.64
C SER A 582 -3.09 -42.70 69.16
N ASP A 583 -4.17 -42.72 69.92
CA ASP A 583 -5.43 -43.44 69.67
C ASP A 583 -6.58 -42.52 69.19
N LEU A 584 -6.31 -41.20 69.05
CA LEU A 584 -7.31 -40.28 68.52
C LEU A 584 -7.46 -40.44 66.99
N PRO A 585 -8.71 -40.56 66.53
CA PRO A 585 -8.96 -40.56 65.05
C PRO A 585 -8.43 -39.31 64.36
N ASP A 586 -8.05 -39.42 63.12
CA ASP A 586 -7.52 -38.31 62.37
C ASP A 586 -8.47 -37.09 62.25
N TYR A 587 -9.78 -37.30 62.35
CA TYR A 587 -10.78 -36.22 62.38
C TYR A 587 -10.79 -35.42 63.70
N SER A 588 -10.05 -35.83 64.70
CA SER A 588 -9.91 -35.07 65.95
C SER A 588 -8.88 -33.93 65.88
N PHE A 589 -8.10 -33.89 64.82
CA PHE A 589 -7.16 -32.77 64.53
C PHE A 589 -7.84 -31.69 63.76
N ALA A 590 -7.87 -30.47 64.30
CA ALA A 590 -8.27 -29.29 63.55
C ALA A 590 -7.09 -28.80 62.73
N PRO A 591 -7.32 -28.30 61.48
CA PRO A 591 -6.28 -27.70 60.70
C PRO A 591 -5.62 -26.53 61.44
N GLN A 592 -4.32 -26.31 61.19
CA GLN A 592 -3.59 -25.19 61.78
C GLN A 592 -4.06 -23.86 61.22
N GLU A 593 -3.86 -22.78 62.00
CA GLU A 593 -4.33 -21.45 61.65
C GLU A 593 -3.76 -20.97 60.31
N TYR A 594 -2.47 -21.22 60.02
CA TYR A 594 -1.84 -20.81 58.77
C TYR A 594 -2.54 -21.39 57.54
N ILE A 595 -2.92 -22.68 57.57
CA ILE A 595 -3.55 -23.30 56.40
C ILE A 595 -5.05 -22.93 56.32
N THR A 596 -5.70 -22.68 57.46
CA THR A 596 -7.07 -22.19 57.50
C THR A 596 -7.17 -20.78 56.87
N GLN A 597 -6.22 -19.90 57.17
CA GLN A 597 -6.12 -18.58 56.56
C GLN A 597 -5.88 -18.67 55.07
N VAL A 598 -4.97 -19.55 54.61
CA VAL A 598 -4.75 -19.81 53.17
C VAL A 598 -6.04 -20.31 52.49
N GLY A 599 -6.74 -21.28 53.15
CA GLY A 599 -7.99 -21.80 52.61
C GLY A 599 -9.09 -20.74 52.48
N GLN A 600 -9.27 -19.93 53.55
CA GLN A 600 -10.23 -18.79 53.49
C GLN A 600 -9.89 -17.80 52.36
N TYR A 601 -8.61 -17.45 52.20
CA TYR A 601 -8.16 -16.58 51.17
C TYR A 601 -8.45 -17.14 49.75
N LEU A 602 -8.15 -18.43 49.52
CA LEU A 602 -8.43 -19.11 48.26
C LEU A 602 -9.94 -19.15 47.93
N MET A 603 -10.79 -19.38 48.98
CA MET A 603 -12.26 -19.40 48.80
C MET A 603 -12.86 -18.02 48.49
N THR A 604 -12.21 -16.94 48.90
CA THR A 604 -12.66 -15.57 48.57
C THR A 604 -12.21 -15.08 47.19
N LEU A 605 -11.15 -15.69 46.62
CA LEU A 605 -10.58 -15.26 45.33
C LEU A 605 -11.60 -15.29 44.17
N PRO A 606 -12.48 -16.30 43.99
CA PRO A 606 -13.50 -16.31 42.95
C PRO A 606 -14.46 -15.12 43.00
N GLN A 607 -14.83 -14.68 44.22
CA GLN A 607 -15.74 -13.54 44.42
C GLN A 607 -15.14 -12.23 43.86
N HIS A 608 -13.83 -12.04 44.03
CA HIS A 608 -13.12 -10.88 43.52
C HIS A 608 -12.83 -10.95 42.02
N LEU A 609 -12.95 -12.14 41.40
CA LEU A 609 -12.89 -12.34 39.94
C LEU A 609 -14.25 -12.17 39.28
N GLU A 610 -15.37 -12.26 40.00
CA GLU A 610 -16.73 -12.18 39.47
C GLU A 610 -16.98 -10.94 38.59
N PRO A 611 -16.55 -9.70 38.92
CA PRO A 611 -16.75 -8.53 38.11
C PRO A 611 -16.11 -8.64 36.69
N PHE A 612 -15.09 -9.47 36.53
CA PHE A 612 -14.38 -9.72 35.30
C PHE A 612 -14.93 -10.91 34.50
N LEU A 613 -15.76 -11.75 35.17
CA LEU A 613 -16.45 -12.91 34.57
C LEU A 613 -17.78 -12.54 33.94
N LEU A 614 -18.53 -11.64 34.56
CA LEU A 614 -19.88 -11.22 34.15
C LEU A 614 -19.91 -10.50 32.78
N ARG A 615 -18.76 -10.08 32.27
CA ARG A 615 -18.58 -9.56 30.94
C ARG A 615 -17.60 -10.47 30.23
N ASP A 616 -18.05 -11.16 29.15
CA ASP A 616 -17.08 -11.76 28.24
C ASP A 616 -16.02 -10.70 27.93
N ASN A 617 -14.88 -10.83 28.59
CA ASN A 617 -13.84 -9.82 28.59
C ASN A 617 -12.68 -10.25 27.65
N PRO A 618 -12.86 -10.07 26.33
CA PRO A 618 -11.85 -10.49 25.37
C PRO A 618 -10.52 -9.77 25.58
N SER A 619 -10.57 -8.55 26.13
CA SER A 619 -9.38 -7.72 26.36
C SER A 619 -8.51 -8.33 27.47
N LEU A 620 -9.10 -8.74 28.60
CA LEU A 620 -8.36 -9.39 29.68
C LEU A 620 -7.77 -10.73 29.20
N THR A 621 -8.57 -11.53 28.49
CA THR A 621 -8.11 -12.81 27.94
C THR A 621 -6.95 -12.61 26.96
N GLN A 622 -6.99 -11.57 26.14
CA GLN A 622 -5.93 -11.26 25.21
C GLN A 622 -4.64 -10.84 25.93
N ALA A 623 -4.75 -10.01 26.96
CA ALA A 623 -3.59 -9.61 27.77
C ALA A 623 -2.94 -10.82 28.46
N LEU A 624 -3.73 -11.70 29.04
CA LEU A 624 -3.24 -12.92 29.69
C LEU A 624 -2.58 -13.89 28.72
N LYS A 625 -3.17 -14.08 27.53
CA LYS A 625 -2.55 -14.88 26.44
C LYS A 625 -1.23 -14.27 25.95
N ALA A 626 -1.12 -12.96 25.96
CA ALA A 626 0.11 -12.26 25.58
C ALA A 626 1.17 -12.35 26.70
N ALA A 627 0.77 -12.45 27.94
CA ALA A 627 1.66 -12.50 29.11
C ALA A 627 2.23 -13.90 29.35
N ASP A 628 1.41 -14.96 29.24
CA ASP A 628 1.81 -16.33 29.56
C ASP A 628 1.24 -17.32 28.51
N PRO A 629 2.11 -18.16 27.89
CA PRO A 629 1.71 -19.21 26.96
C PRO A 629 0.72 -20.25 27.53
N GLN A 630 0.63 -20.44 28.84
CA GLN A 630 -0.33 -21.38 29.45
C GLN A 630 -1.78 -20.99 29.12
N TYR A 631 -2.09 -19.69 29.00
CA TYR A 631 -3.41 -19.20 28.59
C TYR A 631 -3.73 -19.44 27.10
N VAL A 632 -2.73 -19.76 26.29
CA VAL A 632 -2.91 -20.10 24.86
C VAL A 632 -3.25 -21.58 24.69
N GLN A 633 -2.66 -22.45 25.54
CA GLN A 633 -2.82 -23.90 25.46
C GLN A 633 -4.12 -24.40 26.12
N GLY A 634 -4.72 -23.59 27.00
CA GLY A 634 -6.03 -23.89 27.61
C GLY A 634 -7.10 -23.93 26.51
N SER A 635 -7.80 -25.07 26.41
CA SER A 635 -8.89 -25.30 25.46
C SER A 635 -9.93 -24.16 25.54
N SER A 636 -10.57 -23.87 24.44
CA SER A 636 -11.58 -22.82 24.27
C SER A 636 -12.81 -22.93 25.19
N GLU A 637 -12.91 -23.95 26.03
CA GLU A 637 -14.02 -24.20 26.93
C GLU A 637 -13.74 -23.76 28.39
N SER A 638 -12.46 -23.66 28.82
CA SER A 638 -12.12 -23.18 30.17
C SER A 638 -11.83 -21.67 30.12
N GLY A 639 -12.71 -20.90 30.75
CA GLY A 639 -12.53 -19.44 30.87
C GLY A 639 -11.20 -19.08 31.55
N PHE A 640 -10.69 -17.86 31.36
CA PHE A 640 -9.42 -17.41 31.95
C PHE A 640 -9.35 -17.62 33.48
N THR A 641 -10.48 -17.60 34.15
CA THR A 641 -10.61 -17.76 35.62
C THR A 641 -10.19 -19.13 36.08
N SER A 642 -10.61 -20.18 35.35
CA SER A 642 -10.21 -21.55 35.72
C SER A 642 -8.71 -21.74 35.57
N ILE A 643 -8.09 -21.15 34.56
CA ILE A 643 -6.65 -21.18 34.33
C ILE A 643 -5.91 -20.40 35.41
N LEU A 644 -6.41 -19.20 35.79
CA LEU A 644 -5.82 -18.40 36.86
C LEU A 644 -5.90 -19.11 38.19
N LEU A 645 -7.08 -19.68 38.53
CA LEU A 645 -7.26 -20.44 39.75
C LEU A 645 -6.37 -21.69 39.77
N ASP A 646 -6.22 -22.41 38.67
CA ASP A 646 -5.33 -23.55 38.54
C ASP A 646 -3.85 -23.18 38.77
N ILE A 647 -3.40 -22.05 38.22
CA ILE A 647 -2.05 -21.53 38.43
C ILE A 647 -1.86 -21.17 39.93
N VAL A 648 -2.85 -20.50 40.53
CA VAL A 648 -2.78 -20.14 41.97
C VAL A 648 -2.76 -21.38 42.82
N ALA A 649 -3.58 -22.38 42.53
CA ALA A 649 -3.61 -23.67 43.26
C ALA A 649 -2.25 -24.39 43.15
N ARG A 650 -1.72 -24.53 41.92
CA ARG A 650 -0.41 -25.18 41.71
C ARG A 650 0.71 -24.43 42.44
N GLY A 651 0.71 -23.10 42.35
CA GLY A 651 1.68 -22.25 43.05
C GLY A 651 1.58 -22.40 44.58
N THR A 652 0.36 -22.42 45.12
CA THR A 652 0.09 -22.63 46.55
C THR A 652 0.57 -24.01 46.98
N CYS A 653 0.23 -25.07 46.24
CA CYS A 653 0.71 -26.41 46.51
C CYS A 653 2.24 -26.51 46.50
N GLN A 654 2.90 -25.90 45.54
CA GLN A 654 4.35 -25.90 45.43
C GLN A 654 4.98 -25.15 46.62
N MET A 655 4.47 -23.97 46.96
CA MET A 655 4.97 -23.20 48.11
C MET A 655 4.74 -23.95 49.44
N PHE A 656 3.57 -24.57 49.62
CA PHE A 656 3.31 -25.37 50.80
C PHE A 656 4.24 -26.58 50.89
N GLN A 657 4.44 -27.30 49.80
CA GLN A 657 5.40 -28.37 49.70
C GLN A 657 6.82 -27.93 50.10
N ASP A 658 7.30 -26.81 49.51
CA ASP A 658 8.66 -26.31 49.76
C ASP A 658 8.83 -25.89 51.24
N GLN A 659 7.84 -25.26 51.85
CA GLN A 659 7.87 -24.92 53.28
C GLN A 659 7.80 -26.18 54.19
N THR A 660 7.00 -27.16 53.80
CA THR A 660 6.88 -28.42 54.52
C THR A 660 8.19 -29.21 54.46
N LEU A 661 8.85 -29.26 53.30
CA LEU A 661 10.17 -29.92 53.16
C LEU A 661 11.28 -29.27 53.99
N GLY A 662 11.07 -28.06 54.48
CA GLY A 662 11.97 -27.36 55.41
C GLY A 662 11.82 -27.75 56.86
N ILE A 663 10.83 -28.58 57.24
CA ILE A 663 10.65 -29.07 58.62
C ILE A 663 11.68 -30.14 58.88
N CYS A 664 12.47 -30.00 59.99
CA CYS A 664 13.60 -30.86 60.21
C CYS A 664 13.16 -32.22 60.80
N GLN A 665 12.22 -32.25 61.78
CA GLN A 665 11.78 -33.48 62.50
C GLN A 665 10.29 -33.40 62.83
N LEU A 666 9.63 -34.51 62.69
CA LEU A 666 8.21 -34.66 63.01
C LEU A 666 8.01 -35.89 63.95
N ASN A 667 7.27 -35.72 65.04
CA ASN A 667 6.78 -36.80 65.81
C ASN A 667 5.47 -37.40 65.25
N SER A 668 4.94 -38.51 65.80
CA SER A 668 3.75 -39.16 65.25
C SER A 668 2.49 -38.28 65.29
N VAL A 669 2.35 -37.42 66.28
CA VAL A 669 1.22 -36.48 66.43
C VAL A 669 1.38 -35.34 65.37
N ALA A 670 2.58 -34.83 65.26
CA ALA A 670 2.90 -33.80 64.24
C ALA A 670 2.70 -34.31 62.76
N CYS A 671 3.01 -35.58 62.49
CA CYS A 671 2.73 -36.23 61.21
C CYS A 671 1.22 -36.24 60.89
N LYS A 672 0.39 -36.62 61.87
CA LYS A 672 -1.08 -36.61 61.71
C LYS A 672 -1.61 -35.17 61.47
N GLN A 673 -1.10 -34.23 62.29
CA GLN A 673 -1.46 -32.82 62.12
C GLN A 673 -1.12 -32.29 60.74
N LEU A 674 0.10 -32.54 60.29
CA LEU A 674 0.53 -32.07 58.96
C LEU A 674 -0.27 -32.74 57.82
N ALA A 675 -0.57 -34.04 57.96
CA ALA A 675 -1.45 -34.73 57.01
C ALA A 675 -2.86 -34.13 56.97
N THR A 676 -3.39 -33.72 58.13
CA THR A 676 -4.69 -33.04 58.22
C THR A 676 -4.65 -31.66 57.61
N ASP A 677 -3.55 -30.91 57.71
CA ASP A 677 -3.36 -29.64 57.14
C ASP A 677 -3.29 -29.75 55.58
N ILE A 678 -2.62 -30.81 55.08
CA ILE A 678 -2.57 -31.10 53.61
C ILE A 678 -3.96 -31.47 53.08
N ASP A 679 -4.68 -32.33 53.79
CA ASP A 679 -6.03 -32.75 53.38
C ASP A 679 -7.02 -31.58 53.42
N TYR A 680 -6.91 -30.69 54.41
CA TYR A 680 -7.71 -29.48 54.45
C TYR A 680 -7.50 -28.62 53.21
N LEU A 681 -6.24 -28.41 52.78
CA LEU A 681 -5.96 -27.71 51.55
C LEU A 681 -6.55 -28.46 50.36
N GLY A 682 -6.46 -29.80 50.32
CA GLY A 682 -7.06 -30.64 49.30
C GLY A 682 -8.56 -30.43 49.18
N ASN A 683 -9.29 -30.44 50.30
CA ASN A 683 -10.73 -30.19 50.35
C ASN A 683 -11.10 -28.78 49.83
N VAL A 684 -10.34 -27.75 50.25
CA VAL A 684 -10.55 -26.38 49.77
C VAL A 684 -10.36 -26.29 48.24
N LEU A 685 -9.33 -26.95 47.72
CA LEU A 685 -9.09 -26.97 46.26
C LEU A 685 -10.19 -27.75 45.52
N GLU A 686 -10.68 -28.86 46.07
CA GLU A 686 -11.78 -29.66 45.51
C GLU A 686 -13.09 -28.86 45.45
N GLU A 687 -13.42 -28.07 46.49
CA GLU A 687 -14.56 -27.15 46.50
C GLU A 687 -14.44 -26.07 45.37
N LEU A 688 -13.22 -25.70 45.03
CA LEU A 688 -12.95 -24.80 43.91
C LEU A 688 -12.90 -25.51 42.53
N GLY A 689 -13.13 -26.83 42.50
CA GLY A 689 -13.04 -27.65 41.28
C GLY A 689 -11.61 -27.91 40.81
N LEU A 690 -10.63 -27.82 41.72
CA LEU A 690 -9.20 -27.97 41.47
C LEU A 690 -8.65 -29.21 42.18
N CYS A 691 -7.47 -29.67 41.77
CA CYS A 691 -6.86 -30.85 42.34
C CYS A 691 -5.63 -30.51 43.19
N LEU A 692 -5.46 -31.20 44.30
CA LEU A 692 -4.23 -31.16 45.08
C LEU A 692 -3.07 -31.75 44.25
N SER A 693 -1.86 -31.21 44.37
CA SER A 693 -0.71 -31.75 43.66
C SER A 693 -0.36 -33.17 44.10
N GLU A 694 0.05 -34.04 43.14
CA GLU A 694 0.44 -35.43 43.42
C GLU A 694 1.49 -35.54 44.53
N ASN A 695 2.45 -34.63 44.56
CA ASN A 695 3.49 -34.62 45.60
C ASN A 695 2.92 -34.42 47.00
N LEU A 696 1.93 -33.52 47.16
CA LEU A 696 1.29 -33.32 48.49
C LEU A 696 0.36 -34.48 48.82
N GLN A 697 -0.33 -35.10 47.85
CA GLN A 697 -1.11 -36.32 48.05
C GLN A 697 -0.22 -37.45 48.53
N HIS A 698 0.91 -37.68 47.88
CA HIS A 698 1.90 -38.67 48.29
C HIS A 698 2.46 -38.34 49.68
N MET A 699 2.70 -37.06 49.97
CA MET A 699 3.18 -36.61 51.28
C MET A 699 2.17 -36.89 52.39
N SER A 700 0.87 -36.57 52.19
CA SER A 700 -0.18 -36.90 53.15
C SER A 700 -0.28 -38.42 53.44
N LEU A 701 -0.22 -39.22 52.33
CA LEU A 701 -0.21 -40.68 52.44
C LEU A 701 1.01 -41.17 53.25
N LEU A 702 2.22 -40.73 52.89
CA LEU A 702 3.47 -41.15 53.53
C LEU A 702 3.55 -40.72 55.04
N LEU A 703 2.94 -39.60 55.40
CA LEU A 703 2.88 -39.11 56.78
C LEU A 703 2.00 -40.00 57.66
N ARG A 704 0.98 -40.66 57.11
CA ARG A 704 0.01 -41.54 57.84
C ARG A 704 0.46 -42.99 57.94
N LEU A 705 1.36 -43.43 57.02
CA LEU A 705 1.83 -44.80 57.01
C LEU A 705 2.61 -45.11 58.27
N PRO A 706 2.36 -46.30 58.95
CA PRO A 706 3.20 -46.75 60.02
C PRO A 706 4.63 -46.98 59.53
N PRO A 707 5.65 -46.84 60.39
CA PRO A 707 7.07 -46.99 59.99
C PRO A 707 7.38 -48.32 59.30
N GLU A 708 6.67 -49.40 59.70
CA GLU A 708 6.82 -50.78 59.24
C GLU A 708 6.36 -50.92 57.76
N ASP A 709 5.30 -50.20 57.33
CA ASP A 709 4.71 -50.27 56.00
C ASP A 709 5.25 -49.21 55.09
N TYR A 710 6.14 -48.36 55.57
CA TYR A 710 6.63 -47.18 54.84
C TYR A 710 7.30 -47.56 53.51
N GLN A 711 8.07 -48.66 53.52
CA GLN A 711 8.80 -49.11 52.30
C GLN A 711 7.86 -49.67 51.25
N ASN A 712 6.85 -50.40 51.65
CA ASN A 712 5.85 -50.98 50.73
C ASN A 712 4.88 -49.89 50.20
N GLY A 713 4.43 -49.01 51.09
CA GLY A 713 3.49 -47.93 50.72
C GLY A 713 4.11 -46.75 50.00
N SER A 714 5.44 -46.66 49.92
CA SER A 714 6.13 -45.63 49.11
C SER A 714 6.30 -46.03 47.65
N SER A 715 5.87 -47.22 47.24
CA SER A 715 5.92 -47.71 45.89
C SER A 715 5.03 -46.83 44.98
N GLY A 716 5.61 -46.21 43.94
CA GLY A 716 4.92 -45.29 43.04
C GLY A 716 4.96 -43.83 43.43
N CYS A 717 5.46 -43.45 44.60
CA CYS A 717 5.60 -42.08 45.02
C CYS A 717 6.89 -41.43 44.53
N ASN A 718 6.90 -40.10 44.45
CA ASN A 718 8.07 -39.34 44.06
C ASN A 718 9.25 -39.59 45.00
N ALA A 719 10.38 -40.06 44.47
CA ALA A 719 11.56 -40.44 45.26
C ALA A 719 12.10 -39.31 46.17
N ARG A 720 12.00 -38.06 45.75
CA ARG A 720 12.40 -36.89 46.53
C ARG A 720 11.49 -36.69 47.75
N VAL A 721 10.19 -36.83 47.54
CA VAL A 721 9.17 -36.72 48.61
C VAL A 721 9.35 -37.87 49.60
N VAL A 722 9.52 -39.09 49.11
CA VAL A 722 9.78 -40.28 49.95
C VAL A 722 11.02 -40.09 50.82
N ALA A 723 12.13 -39.65 50.25
CA ALA A 723 13.37 -39.43 51.01
C ALA A 723 13.21 -38.33 52.06
N ALA A 724 12.55 -37.23 51.72
CA ALA A 724 12.33 -36.11 52.61
C ALA A 724 11.41 -36.49 53.82
N VAL A 725 10.25 -37.11 53.55
CA VAL A 725 9.34 -37.55 54.62
C VAL A 725 9.99 -38.62 55.52
N ARG A 726 10.79 -39.49 54.88
CA ARG A 726 11.57 -40.49 55.69
C ARG A 726 12.54 -39.81 56.66
N GLN A 727 13.28 -38.78 56.16
CA GLN A 727 14.18 -38.02 57.02
C GLN A 727 13.44 -37.25 58.10
N MET A 728 12.35 -36.54 57.75
CA MET A 728 11.54 -35.79 58.69
C MET A 728 10.99 -36.65 59.82
N ARG A 729 10.57 -37.90 59.55
CA ARG A 729 10.04 -38.89 60.51
C ARG A 729 11.11 -39.68 61.23
N ASN A 730 12.39 -39.45 60.86
CA ASN A 730 13.54 -40.18 61.42
C ASN A 730 13.38 -41.72 61.27
N ILE A 731 12.82 -42.19 60.17
CA ILE A 731 12.67 -43.60 59.87
C ILE A 731 14.03 -44.16 59.43
N THR A 732 14.71 -44.88 60.35
CA THR A 732 15.95 -45.59 60.03
C THR A 732 15.65 -46.78 59.13
N SER A 733 16.45 -47.03 58.14
CA SER A 733 16.41 -48.24 57.33
C SER A 733 16.89 -49.41 58.24
N SER A 734 16.02 -50.08 58.94
CA SER A 734 16.31 -51.42 59.33
C SER A 734 16.32 -52.31 58.11
N GLY A 735 17.45 -52.77 57.69
CA GLY A 735 17.85 -53.48 56.53
C GLY A 735 16.97 -54.61 56.06
#